data_cc86a7e149e3231711f828d23456d9d0
#
_entry.id   cc86a7e149e3231711f828d23456d9d0
#
_cell.length_a   1.000
_cell.length_b   1.000
_cell.length_c   1.000
_cell.angle_alpha   90.00
_cell.angle_beta   90.00
_cell.angle_gamma   90.00
#
_symmetry.space_group_name_H-M   'P 1'
#
loop_
_entity.id
_entity.type
_entity.pdbx_description
1 polymer ?
#
loop_
_entity_poly.entity_id
_entity_poly.type
_entity_poly.pdbx_seq_one_letter_code
_entity_poly.pdbx_strand_id
1 'polypeptide(L)'
;MGLFTKLFGSYSDRELKRILPIAKSVEEKEEEYGKLTDEQLRGKTAALKQRLADGETLDDILPDAFATAREAAWRVLGMKPFPVQIIGGIVLHQGRIAEMKTGEGKTLVAVLPAYLNALTGEGVHIVTVNDYLARRDSEWMGKVHRFLGLSVGLIVHGLSNDERRAAYNCDITYGTNNEMGFDYLRDNMALYKADMVQRGHVFAIVDEVDSILIDEARTPLIISGQGDESTDLYRQADDFVCRLKKIVYASVDEKEEESEELDADYVVDEKARTATLTARGIAKAERAFGLENLADMENATLSHHINQALRAHGIMKRDIDYIVKDGEIIIVDEFTGRLMLGRRYSEGLHQAIEAKEHVDVQKENKTLATITFQNYFRLYQKLSGMTGTAVTEAEEFAAIYKLDIIEIPTNKPVIRQDWPDVVYRSDIGKNRAIIDQIAECHDKGQPVLVGTVSIEKSEYLSSLLKKRGIPHTVLNAKYHEKEAEIVAQAGKLGAVTIATNMAGRGTDIMLGGNAEYLAKYDLKKAGYDDAVIAEATGYAETQDETITEARALFAKQLAAHKEVTNTEAEKVREVGGLFILGTERHESRRIDNQLRGRSGRQGDPGESRFYLAMTDDVMRLFGSERIMGMMDSLKMEEDTPLDAKMLSGAIEQAQKTVESRNFQTRKSVLEYDDVMNQQRNIIYGERQKVLDGEDLQEQIQGMIEEFVTGTVSDGLGGMVAESQQQLDEALKAFEGLFLPHGTLKLEDFRKADSGEIAARVLEIAQKTYAEREAAFGPGPNGTPLMRELERVVMLRVVDEYWMDHIDAMTELKRGIGLRGYGATKPIDAYKQEGFDMFEAMVRGIREETVRRLYTVRVRVQQPIERKAVAKNAAANVGGEPEKKKPVKKAPKPGRNDPCPCGKMKADGSRRLKYKECCGRNE
;
A
#
# COMPACT_ATOMS: atom_id res chain seq x y z
N MET A 1 -14.68 0.27 33.80
CA MET A 1 -13.75 1.32 34.27
C MET A 1 -13.38 1.04 35.73
N GLY A 2 -12.09 0.81 36.00
CA GLY A 2 -11.59 0.50 37.35
C GLY A 2 -11.72 1.70 38.29
N LEU A 3 -11.74 1.42 39.58
CA LEU A 3 -11.87 2.42 40.65
C LEU A 3 -10.78 3.51 40.55
N PHE A 4 -9.59 3.14 40.08
CA PHE A 4 -8.45 4.04 39.82
C PHE A 4 -8.73 5.09 38.75
N THR A 5 -9.39 4.72 37.63
CA THR A 5 -9.74 5.66 36.57
C THR A 5 -10.78 6.69 36.98
N LYS A 6 -11.68 6.33 37.90
CA LYS A 6 -12.66 7.27 38.49
C LYS A 6 -12.03 8.31 39.44
N LEU A 7 -10.90 7.98 40.10
CA LEU A 7 -10.23 8.87 41.06
C LEU A 7 -9.14 9.75 40.38
N PHE A 8 -8.43 9.25 39.38
CA PHE A 8 -7.24 9.93 38.78
C PHE A 8 -7.41 10.34 37.34
N GLY A 9 -8.55 10.09 36.70
CA GLY A 9 -8.78 10.30 35.29
C GLY A 9 -8.10 9.25 34.41
N SER A 10 -8.42 9.25 33.10
CA SER A 10 -7.73 8.42 32.09
C SER A 10 -6.31 8.95 31.82
N TYR A 11 -5.51 8.18 31.07
CA TYR A 11 -4.22 8.67 30.57
C TYR A 11 -4.40 9.95 29.75
N SER A 12 -5.36 9.94 28.83
CA SER A 12 -5.69 11.09 28.00
C SER A 12 -6.10 12.32 28.83
N ASP A 13 -6.88 12.16 29.90
CA ASP A 13 -7.28 13.29 30.77
C ASP A 13 -6.08 13.99 31.44
N ARG A 14 -5.05 13.23 31.79
CA ARG A 14 -3.82 13.77 32.39
C ARG A 14 -2.98 14.52 31.38
N GLU A 15 -2.84 13.97 30.18
CA GLU A 15 -2.08 14.60 29.08
C GLU A 15 -2.82 15.86 28.56
N LEU A 16 -4.14 15.81 28.44
CA LEU A 16 -4.94 16.97 28.09
C LEU A 16 -4.72 18.15 29.07
N LYS A 17 -4.58 17.88 30.38
CA LYS A 17 -4.26 18.95 31.37
C LYS A 17 -2.91 19.62 31.12
N ARG A 18 -1.94 18.93 30.46
CA ARG A 18 -0.64 19.49 30.07
C ARG A 18 -0.74 20.29 28.77
N ILE A 19 -1.61 19.86 27.87
CA ILE A 19 -1.79 20.47 26.54
C ILE A 19 -2.68 21.72 26.60
N LEU A 20 -3.69 21.71 27.46
CA LEU A 20 -4.67 22.82 27.61
C LEU A 20 -4.05 24.21 27.80
N PRO A 21 -3.00 24.40 28.61
CA PRO A 21 -2.34 25.69 28.73
C PRO A 21 -1.72 26.20 27.44
N ILE A 22 -1.14 25.25 26.63
CA ILE A 22 -0.55 25.59 25.32
C ILE A 22 -1.67 25.98 24.33
N ALA A 23 -2.74 25.19 24.28
CA ALA A 23 -3.89 25.51 23.45
C ALA A 23 -4.49 26.90 23.81
N LYS A 24 -4.60 27.21 25.10
CA LYS A 24 -5.08 28.49 25.57
C LYS A 24 -4.18 29.67 25.16
N SER A 25 -2.85 29.49 25.19
CA SER A 25 -1.93 30.52 24.71
C SER A 25 -2.09 30.85 23.22
N VAL A 26 -2.53 29.86 22.39
CA VAL A 26 -2.89 30.09 21.00
C VAL A 26 -4.18 30.92 20.89
N GLU A 27 -5.20 30.60 21.70
CA GLU A 27 -6.47 31.31 21.72
C GLU A 27 -6.31 32.76 22.17
N GLU A 28 -5.49 33.02 23.18
CA GLU A 28 -5.21 34.35 23.69
C GLU A 28 -4.63 35.30 22.62
N LYS A 29 -3.98 34.77 21.59
CA LYS A 29 -3.44 35.53 20.45
C LYS A 29 -4.50 35.88 19.38
N GLU A 30 -5.71 35.35 19.47
CA GLU A 30 -6.75 35.53 18.46
C GLU A 30 -7.02 37.00 18.12
N GLU A 31 -7.16 37.85 19.12
CA GLU A 31 -7.47 39.27 18.92
C GLU A 31 -6.29 40.02 18.28
N GLU A 32 -5.05 39.70 18.64
CA GLU A 32 -3.84 40.29 18.05
C GLU A 32 -3.73 39.94 16.56
N TYR A 33 -3.85 38.65 16.22
CA TYR A 33 -3.68 38.15 14.86
C TYR A 33 -4.87 38.56 13.95
N GLY A 34 -6.06 38.68 14.48
CA GLY A 34 -7.24 39.15 13.76
C GLY A 34 -7.13 40.60 13.28
N LYS A 35 -6.29 41.44 13.92
CA LYS A 35 -6.03 42.82 13.54
C LYS A 35 -4.96 42.97 12.46
N LEU A 36 -4.21 41.96 12.15
CA LEU A 36 -3.14 41.98 11.12
C LEU A 36 -3.75 42.14 9.72
N THR A 37 -3.05 42.87 8.85
CA THR A 37 -3.36 42.81 7.40
C THR A 37 -2.91 41.50 6.80
N ASP A 38 -3.39 41.16 5.59
CA ASP A 38 -2.95 39.92 4.90
C ASP A 38 -1.45 39.91 4.66
N GLU A 39 -0.85 41.02 4.31
CA GLU A 39 0.61 41.14 4.12
C GLU A 39 1.37 40.93 5.44
N GLN A 40 0.87 41.47 6.54
CA GLN A 40 1.46 41.29 7.87
C GLN A 40 1.35 39.82 8.31
N LEU A 41 0.19 39.17 8.06
CA LEU A 41 -0.01 37.75 8.40
C LEU A 41 0.91 36.85 7.57
N ARG A 42 1.04 37.13 6.26
CA ARG A 42 2.02 36.39 5.40
C ARG A 42 3.45 36.62 5.87
N GLY A 43 3.80 37.84 6.31
CA GLY A 43 5.12 38.16 6.83
C GLY A 43 5.50 37.42 8.11
N LYS A 44 4.52 36.90 8.87
CA LYS A 44 4.78 36.08 10.06
C LYS A 44 5.58 34.80 9.73
N THR A 45 5.39 34.19 8.56
CA THR A 45 6.14 33.01 8.13
C THR A 45 7.64 33.28 8.08
N ALA A 46 8.07 34.41 7.48
CA ALA A 46 9.47 34.80 7.44
C ALA A 46 10.02 35.11 8.83
N ALA A 47 9.23 35.80 9.67
CA ALA A 47 9.61 36.10 11.05
C ALA A 47 9.80 34.82 11.90
N LEU A 48 8.90 33.85 11.77
CA LEU A 48 8.99 32.57 12.48
C LEU A 48 10.21 31.73 12.01
N LYS A 49 10.46 31.69 10.69
CA LYS A 49 11.69 31.05 10.15
C LYS A 49 12.97 31.72 10.69
N GLN A 50 12.96 33.05 10.86
CA GLN A 50 14.12 33.76 11.45
C GLN A 50 14.31 33.37 12.93
N ARG A 51 13.23 33.32 13.72
CA ARG A 51 13.30 32.89 15.14
C ARG A 51 13.90 31.47 15.28
N LEU A 52 13.53 30.54 14.39
CA LEU A 52 14.16 29.22 14.34
C LEU A 52 15.65 29.29 14.00
N ALA A 53 16.03 30.15 13.04
CA ALA A 53 17.44 30.35 12.69
C ALA A 53 18.23 31.00 13.83
N ASP A 54 17.59 31.82 14.67
CA ASP A 54 18.16 32.44 15.87
C ASP A 54 18.28 31.47 17.06
N GLY A 55 17.76 30.21 16.93
CA GLY A 55 17.94 29.15 17.89
C GLY A 55 16.72 28.85 18.78
N GLU A 56 15.55 29.45 18.54
CA GLU A 56 14.31 29.02 19.18
C GLU A 56 13.87 27.66 18.65
N THR A 57 13.17 26.89 19.50
CA THR A 57 12.63 25.58 19.12
C THR A 57 11.25 25.69 18.47
N LEU A 58 10.79 24.62 17.82
CA LEU A 58 9.43 24.55 17.30
C LEU A 58 8.38 24.72 18.40
N ASP A 59 8.64 24.24 19.61
CA ASP A 59 7.74 24.38 20.75
C ASP A 59 7.65 25.84 21.23
N ASP A 60 8.75 26.59 21.18
CA ASP A 60 8.76 28.01 21.56
C ASP A 60 7.90 28.87 20.61
N ILE A 61 7.95 28.58 19.31
CA ILE A 61 7.19 29.32 18.30
C ILE A 61 5.79 28.77 18.04
N LEU A 62 5.43 27.59 18.61
CA LEU A 62 4.15 26.92 18.37
C LEU A 62 2.94 27.82 18.58
N PRO A 63 2.80 28.61 19.68
CA PRO A 63 1.63 29.46 19.87
C PRO A 63 1.44 30.49 18.76
N ASP A 64 2.52 31.08 18.27
CA ASP A 64 2.50 32.07 17.19
C ASP A 64 2.21 31.43 15.82
N ALA A 65 2.83 30.27 15.55
CA ALA A 65 2.61 29.53 14.30
C ALA A 65 1.17 29.02 14.19
N PHE A 66 0.62 28.46 15.28
CA PHE A 66 -0.78 28.00 15.28
C PHE A 66 -1.77 29.14 15.19
N ALA A 67 -1.51 30.28 15.85
CA ALA A 67 -2.34 31.47 15.70
C ALA A 67 -2.31 32.03 14.26
N THR A 68 -1.13 32.03 13.62
CA THR A 68 -0.96 32.40 12.20
C THR A 68 -1.78 31.48 11.27
N ALA A 69 -1.64 30.17 11.40
CA ALA A 69 -2.34 29.19 10.56
C ALA A 69 -3.86 29.21 10.82
N ARG A 70 -4.29 29.40 12.07
CA ARG A 70 -5.69 29.50 12.46
C ARG A 70 -6.39 30.73 11.86
N GLU A 71 -5.75 31.88 11.90
CA GLU A 71 -6.26 33.10 11.29
C GLU A 71 -6.26 33.01 9.76
N ALA A 72 -5.20 32.43 9.16
CA ALA A 72 -5.16 32.21 7.72
C ALA A 72 -6.27 31.25 7.26
N ALA A 73 -6.54 30.16 8.00
CA ALA A 73 -7.63 29.25 7.70
C ALA A 73 -9.00 29.96 7.76
N TRP A 74 -9.19 30.83 8.73
CA TRP A 74 -10.40 31.65 8.82
C TRP A 74 -10.58 32.57 7.59
N ARG A 75 -9.54 33.29 7.19
CA ARG A 75 -9.60 34.23 6.05
C ARG A 75 -9.78 33.52 4.71
N VAL A 76 -9.05 32.45 4.52
CA VAL A 76 -8.97 31.74 3.21
C VAL A 76 -10.13 30.79 3.02
N LEU A 77 -10.51 30.05 4.06
CA LEU A 77 -11.50 28.97 3.98
C LEU A 77 -12.84 29.31 4.63
N GLY A 78 -12.90 30.41 5.42
CA GLY A 78 -14.05 30.69 6.26
C GLY A 78 -14.23 29.71 7.42
N MET A 79 -13.20 28.92 7.73
CA MET A 79 -13.21 27.92 8.78
C MET A 79 -12.18 28.24 9.86
N LYS A 80 -12.66 28.53 11.06
CA LYS A 80 -11.82 28.83 12.20
C LYS A 80 -11.64 27.57 13.05
N PRO A 81 -10.42 27.04 13.21
CA PRO A 81 -10.19 25.87 14.05
C PRO A 81 -10.72 26.06 15.47
N PHE A 82 -11.50 25.08 15.95
CA PHE A 82 -12.05 25.05 17.31
C PHE A 82 -10.96 24.75 18.35
N PRO A 83 -11.18 25.06 19.64
CA PRO A 83 -10.23 24.72 20.70
C PRO A 83 -9.81 23.25 20.70
N VAL A 84 -10.75 22.33 20.51
CA VAL A 84 -10.47 20.88 20.42
C VAL A 84 -9.58 20.52 19.21
N GLN A 85 -9.70 21.29 18.12
CA GLN A 85 -8.86 21.10 16.94
C GLN A 85 -7.43 21.64 17.16
N ILE A 86 -7.26 22.71 17.93
CA ILE A 86 -5.93 23.20 18.35
C ILE A 86 -5.25 22.13 19.21
N ILE A 87 -5.96 21.53 20.17
CA ILE A 87 -5.46 20.41 20.98
C ILE A 87 -5.01 19.25 20.10
N GLY A 88 -5.84 18.88 19.10
CA GLY A 88 -5.49 17.84 18.11
C GLY A 88 -4.21 18.16 17.35
N GLY A 89 -4.04 19.40 16.90
CA GLY A 89 -2.83 19.86 16.22
C GLY A 89 -1.58 19.76 17.10
N ILE A 90 -1.69 20.10 18.39
CA ILE A 90 -0.58 19.98 19.37
C ILE A 90 -0.20 18.50 19.56
N VAL A 91 -1.18 17.61 19.71
CA VAL A 91 -0.95 16.15 19.82
C VAL A 91 -0.21 15.61 18.60
N LEU A 92 -0.62 16.02 17.39
CA LEU A 92 0.07 15.63 16.15
C LEU A 92 1.50 16.18 16.09
N HIS A 93 1.71 17.44 16.50
CA HIS A 93 3.06 18.02 16.55
C HIS A 93 3.98 17.27 17.51
N GLN A 94 3.44 16.72 18.61
CA GLN A 94 4.19 15.92 19.58
C GLN A 94 4.55 14.50 19.09
N GLY A 95 4.21 14.14 17.85
CA GLY A 95 4.47 12.80 17.31
C GLY A 95 3.58 11.72 17.93
N ARG A 96 2.31 12.00 18.15
CA ARG A 96 1.32 11.13 18.80
C ARG A 96 0.09 10.92 17.92
N ILE A 97 -0.80 10.03 18.32
CA ILE A 97 -2.07 9.83 17.62
C ILE A 97 -3.17 10.65 18.30
N ALA A 98 -3.79 11.54 17.50
CA ALA A 98 -4.98 12.27 17.90
C ALA A 98 -6.25 11.45 17.57
N GLU A 99 -6.88 10.83 18.58
CA GLU A 99 -8.19 10.23 18.35
C GLU A 99 -9.26 11.32 18.45
N MET A 100 -9.77 11.73 17.29
CA MET A 100 -10.88 12.67 17.14
C MET A 100 -12.04 11.97 16.44
N LYS A 101 -13.22 12.04 17.02
CA LYS A 101 -14.41 11.39 16.44
C LYS A 101 -14.64 11.84 15.00
N THR A 102 -15.30 11.00 14.23
CA THR A 102 -15.59 11.29 12.82
C THR A 102 -16.47 12.56 12.74
N GLY A 103 -16.17 13.45 11.78
CA GLY A 103 -16.88 14.72 11.66
C GLY A 103 -16.34 15.89 12.50
N GLU A 104 -15.24 15.68 13.27
CA GLU A 104 -14.58 16.75 14.05
C GLU A 104 -13.58 17.59 13.24
N GLY A 105 -13.50 17.40 11.92
CA GLY A 105 -12.67 18.21 11.01
C GLY A 105 -11.17 17.92 11.09
N LYS A 106 -10.78 16.64 11.19
CA LYS A 106 -9.38 16.20 11.22
C LYS A 106 -8.51 16.81 10.13
N THR A 107 -9.03 16.93 8.91
CA THR A 107 -8.32 17.54 7.77
C THR A 107 -7.84 18.98 8.07
N LEU A 108 -8.67 19.77 8.75
CA LEU A 108 -8.30 21.13 9.16
C LEU A 108 -7.29 21.13 10.30
N VAL A 109 -7.37 20.13 11.21
CA VAL A 109 -6.41 19.97 12.32
C VAL A 109 -5.00 19.78 11.81
N ALA A 110 -4.81 18.97 10.75
CA ALA A 110 -3.50 18.70 10.17
C ALA A 110 -2.78 19.96 9.63
N VAL A 111 -3.53 21.00 9.27
CA VAL A 111 -2.97 22.28 8.77
C VAL A 111 -2.05 22.94 9.80
N LEU A 112 -2.43 22.91 11.09
CA LEU A 112 -1.68 23.57 12.16
C LEU A 112 -0.27 22.98 12.35
N PRO A 113 -0.11 21.68 12.65
CA PRO A 113 1.21 21.07 12.79
C PRO A 113 1.99 20.99 11.47
N ALA A 114 1.31 20.88 10.33
CA ALA A 114 1.98 20.88 9.03
C ALA A 114 2.65 22.23 8.76
N TYR A 115 1.94 23.35 9.01
CA TYR A 115 2.51 24.67 8.89
C TYR A 115 3.74 24.86 9.81
N LEU A 116 3.59 24.55 11.10
CA LEU A 116 4.66 24.71 12.09
C LEU A 116 5.93 23.91 11.68
N ASN A 117 5.78 22.63 11.35
CA ASN A 117 6.93 21.79 11.03
C ASN A 117 7.54 22.14 9.66
N ALA A 118 6.76 22.60 8.69
CA ALA A 118 7.26 23.05 7.39
C ALA A 118 8.18 24.28 7.46
N LEU A 119 8.14 25.03 8.57
CA LEU A 119 9.04 26.19 8.78
C LEU A 119 10.52 25.78 8.87
N THR A 120 10.83 24.55 9.19
CA THR A 120 12.22 24.03 9.17
C THR A 120 12.80 23.93 7.75
N GLY A 121 11.96 23.85 6.73
CA GLY A 121 12.38 23.64 5.34
C GLY A 121 12.73 22.18 4.98
N GLU A 122 12.63 21.26 5.93
CA GLU A 122 12.99 19.85 5.73
C GLU A 122 11.89 19.02 5.07
N GLY A 123 10.66 19.55 5.00
CA GLY A 123 9.50 18.93 4.37
C GLY A 123 8.60 18.16 5.35
N VAL A 124 7.30 18.26 5.09
CA VAL A 124 6.25 17.55 5.84
C VAL A 124 5.44 16.73 4.86
N HIS A 125 5.22 15.46 5.17
CA HIS A 125 4.37 14.58 4.39
C HIS A 125 3.01 14.42 5.09
N ILE A 126 1.91 14.64 4.35
CA ILE A 126 0.55 14.34 4.79
C ILE A 126 0.05 13.15 3.98
N VAL A 127 -0.09 12.01 4.66
CA VAL A 127 -0.35 10.72 4.02
C VAL A 127 -1.81 10.35 4.18
N THR A 128 -2.47 10.01 3.06
CA THR A 128 -3.87 9.58 3.03
C THR A 128 -4.01 8.19 2.38
N VAL A 129 -5.21 7.61 2.46
CA VAL A 129 -5.49 6.25 1.96
C VAL A 129 -5.75 6.17 0.45
N ASN A 130 -5.99 7.28 -0.26
CA ASN A 130 -6.28 7.26 -1.71
C ASN A 130 -6.03 8.60 -2.40
N ASP A 131 -5.92 8.54 -3.74
CA ASP A 131 -5.65 9.69 -4.60
C ASP A 131 -6.72 10.80 -4.53
N TYR A 132 -7.99 10.40 -4.36
CA TYR A 132 -9.10 11.36 -4.25
C TYR A 132 -8.92 12.26 -3.03
N LEU A 133 -8.66 11.68 -1.85
CA LEU A 133 -8.43 12.43 -0.62
C LEU A 133 -7.15 13.26 -0.70
N ALA A 134 -6.05 12.69 -1.21
CA ALA A 134 -4.79 13.39 -1.37
C ALA A 134 -4.97 14.66 -2.25
N ARG A 135 -5.65 14.52 -3.37
CA ARG A 135 -5.93 15.63 -4.29
C ARG A 135 -6.85 16.67 -3.66
N ARG A 136 -7.99 16.24 -3.10
CA ARG A 136 -8.95 17.13 -2.43
C ARG A 136 -8.29 17.95 -1.33
N ASP A 137 -7.52 17.30 -0.46
CA ASP A 137 -6.97 17.95 0.72
C ASP A 137 -5.77 18.84 0.37
N SER A 138 -4.94 18.46 -0.61
CA SER A 138 -3.86 19.32 -1.12
C SER A 138 -4.38 20.59 -1.80
N GLU A 139 -5.52 20.51 -2.47
CA GLU A 139 -6.16 21.67 -3.09
C GLU A 139 -6.85 22.53 -2.03
N TRP A 140 -7.63 21.95 -1.17
CA TRP A 140 -8.46 22.64 -0.19
C TRP A 140 -7.63 23.25 0.94
N MET A 141 -6.89 22.44 1.69
CA MET A 141 -6.03 22.92 2.79
C MET A 141 -4.77 23.61 2.27
N GLY A 142 -4.27 23.18 1.12
CA GLY A 142 -3.12 23.80 0.48
C GLY A 142 -3.26 25.30 0.19
N LYS A 143 -4.50 25.82 0.09
CA LYS A 143 -4.71 27.28 0.01
C LYS A 143 -4.19 28.04 1.21
N VAL A 144 -4.38 27.49 2.41
CA VAL A 144 -3.91 28.12 3.66
C VAL A 144 -2.38 28.17 3.64
N HIS A 145 -1.75 27.07 3.25
CA HIS A 145 -0.30 26.99 3.18
C HIS A 145 0.29 27.93 2.12
N ARG A 146 -0.31 27.95 0.91
CA ARG A 146 0.12 28.88 -0.19
C ARG A 146 -0.12 30.34 0.18
N PHE A 147 -1.24 30.66 0.86
CA PHE A 147 -1.50 32.00 1.37
C PHE A 147 -0.40 32.46 2.35
N LEU A 148 0.11 31.56 3.18
CA LEU A 148 1.21 31.80 4.12
C LEU A 148 2.60 31.71 3.46
N GLY A 149 2.68 31.51 2.15
CA GLY A 149 3.93 31.50 1.39
C GLY A 149 4.69 30.17 1.39
N LEU A 150 4.05 29.05 1.76
CA LEU A 150 4.61 27.70 1.66
C LEU A 150 4.19 27.02 0.37
N SER A 151 5.10 26.22 -0.20
CA SER A 151 4.85 25.38 -1.36
C SER A 151 4.12 24.09 -0.98
N VAL A 152 3.21 23.61 -1.86
CA VAL A 152 2.42 22.42 -1.64
C VAL A 152 2.51 21.50 -2.85
N GLY A 153 3.00 20.28 -2.65
CA GLY A 153 3.10 19.20 -3.62
C GLY A 153 2.01 18.14 -3.46
N LEU A 154 1.80 17.36 -4.50
CA LEU A 154 0.85 16.25 -4.53
C LEU A 154 1.49 15.03 -5.18
N ILE A 155 1.43 13.87 -4.51
CA ILE A 155 1.89 12.57 -5.00
C ILE A 155 0.69 11.63 -5.14
N VAL A 156 0.37 11.31 -6.39
CA VAL A 156 -0.72 10.40 -6.78
C VAL A 156 -0.26 9.53 -7.95
N HIS A 157 -1.07 8.54 -8.29
CA HIS A 157 -0.78 7.66 -9.42
C HIS A 157 -0.65 8.42 -10.75
N GLY A 158 0.26 7.95 -11.62
CA GLY A 158 0.40 8.45 -13.00
C GLY A 158 1.34 9.64 -13.18
N LEU A 159 1.96 10.17 -12.13
CA LEU A 159 2.94 11.27 -12.22
C LEU A 159 4.29 10.78 -12.78
N SER A 160 4.94 11.61 -13.59
CA SER A 160 6.33 11.42 -14.04
C SER A 160 7.32 11.64 -12.89
N ASN A 161 8.56 11.15 -13.04
CA ASN A 161 9.61 11.34 -12.02
C ASN A 161 9.94 12.82 -11.77
N ASP A 162 9.90 13.66 -12.80
CA ASP A 162 10.17 15.09 -12.64
C ASP A 162 9.06 15.80 -11.84
N GLU A 163 7.80 15.45 -12.10
CA GLU A 163 6.65 15.95 -11.32
C GLU A 163 6.72 15.47 -9.86
N ARG A 164 7.05 14.19 -9.63
CA ARG A 164 7.24 13.62 -8.29
C ARG A 164 8.35 14.36 -7.54
N ARG A 165 9.51 14.55 -8.17
CA ARG A 165 10.64 15.28 -7.58
C ARG A 165 10.26 16.72 -7.24
N ALA A 166 9.55 17.41 -8.11
CA ALA A 166 9.05 18.75 -7.85
C ALA A 166 8.09 18.76 -6.65
N ALA A 167 7.20 17.78 -6.53
CA ALA A 167 6.24 17.65 -5.43
C ALA A 167 6.92 17.35 -4.09
N TYR A 168 7.90 16.43 -4.04
CA TYR A 168 8.65 16.14 -2.80
C TYR A 168 9.55 17.31 -2.36
N ASN A 169 9.96 18.17 -3.27
CA ASN A 169 10.74 19.38 -2.94
C ASN A 169 9.90 20.53 -2.39
N CYS A 170 8.57 20.41 -2.35
CA CYS A 170 7.71 21.38 -1.69
C CYS A 170 7.86 21.31 -0.16
N ASP A 171 7.46 22.41 0.52
CA ASP A 171 7.48 22.47 2.00
C ASP A 171 6.52 21.46 2.62
N ILE A 172 5.37 21.21 1.98
CA ILE A 172 4.35 20.25 2.41
C ILE A 172 3.94 19.39 1.20
N THR A 173 4.00 18.07 1.35
CA THR A 173 3.64 17.12 0.29
C THR A 173 2.49 16.24 0.75
N TYR A 174 1.35 16.33 0.06
CA TYR A 174 0.24 15.40 0.20
C TYR A 174 0.45 14.19 -0.70
N GLY A 175 0.08 13.00 -0.24
CA GLY A 175 0.18 11.81 -1.09
C GLY A 175 -0.47 10.59 -0.48
N THR A 176 -0.52 9.51 -1.26
CA THR A 176 -1.02 8.23 -0.77
C THR A 176 0.10 7.40 -0.18
N ASN A 177 -0.24 6.60 0.83
CA ASN A 177 0.68 5.68 1.49
C ASN A 177 1.39 4.75 0.48
N ASN A 178 0.66 4.24 -0.50
CA ASN A 178 1.17 3.33 -1.53
C ASN A 178 2.20 4.01 -2.43
N GLU A 179 1.85 5.17 -3.03
CA GLU A 179 2.75 5.86 -3.96
C GLU A 179 4.04 6.32 -3.28
N MET A 180 3.93 6.85 -2.05
CA MET A 180 5.11 7.26 -1.28
C MET A 180 6.02 6.07 -0.93
N GLY A 181 5.44 4.93 -0.58
CA GLY A 181 6.21 3.71 -0.31
C GLY A 181 6.82 3.10 -1.58
N PHE A 182 6.11 3.13 -2.72
CA PHE A 182 6.67 2.71 -4.00
C PHE A 182 7.77 3.66 -4.50
N ASP A 183 7.65 4.97 -4.26
CA ASP A 183 8.71 5.92 -4.59
C ASP A 183 9.97 5.63 -3.80
N TYR A 184 9.85 5.31 -2.49
CA TYR A 184 10.98 4.86 -1.68
C TYR A 184 11.68 3.64 -2.27
N LEU A 185 10.91 2.63 -2.70
CA LEU A 185 11.50 1.44 -3.31
C LEU A 185 12.16 1.77 -4.65
N ARG A 186 11.54 2.61 -5.50
CA ARG A 186 12.11 3.05 -6.78
C ARG A 186 13.41 3.83 -6.59
N ASP A 187 13.48 4.72 -5.62
CA ASP A 187 14.66 5.49 -5.30
C ASP A 187 15.85 4.60 -4.90
N ASN A 188 15.54 3.51 -4.15
CA ASN A 188 16.56 2.54 -3.76
C ASN A 188 16.97 1.58 -4.89
N MET A 189 16.37 1.68 -6.07
CA MET A 189 16.75 0.96 -7.30
C MET A 189 17.36 1.90 -8.36
N ALA A 190 17.42 3.22 -8.12
CA ALA A 190 17.92 4.21 -9.06
C ALA A 190 19.45 4.07 -9.25
N LEU A 191 19.93 4.16 -10.50
CA LEU A 191 21.36 4.10 -10.82
C LEU A 191 22.05 5.47 -10.71
N TYR A 192 21.29 6.55 -10.71
CA TYR A 192 21.80 7.91 -10.61
C TYR A 192 21.00 8.69 -9.55
N LYS A 193 21.70 9.48 -8.74
CA LYS A 193 21.06 10.35 -7.74
C LYS A 193 20.03 11.31 -8.36
N ALA A 194 20.25 11.73 -9.61
CA ALA A 194 19.31 12.57 -10.35
C ALA A 194 17.96 11.89 -10.66
N ASP A 195 17.90 10.55 -10.62
CA ASP A 195 16.68 9.80 -10.87
C ASP A 195 15.82 9.63 -9.61
N MET A 196 16.42 9.82 -8.42
CA MET A 196 15.70 9.79 -7.14
C MET A 196 14.71 10.95 -7.03
N VAL A 197 13.58 10.69 -6.42
CA VAL A 197 12.49 11.68 -6.29
C VAL A 197 12.29 12.17 -4.86
N GLN A 198 12.52 11.32 -3.83
CA GLN A 198 12.37 11.68 -2.42
C GLN A 198 13.62 12.37 -1.87
N ARG A 199 13.45 13.25 -0.88
CA ARG A 199 14.55 13.97 -0.22
C ARG A 199 14.77 13.58 1.23
N GLY A 200 13.93 12.74 1.83
CA GLY A 200 14.07 12.29 3.22
C GLY A 200 12.73 12.07 3.91
N HIS A 201 12.79 11.52 5.14
CA HIS A 201 11.64 11.14 5.95
C HIS A 201 11.71 11.86 7.31
N VAL A 202 11.38 13.17 7.34
CA VAL A 202 11.48 13.97 8.56
C VAL A 202 10.21 13.88 9.38
N PHE A 203 9.08 14.37 8.86
CA PHE A 203 7.81 14.34 9.57
C PHE A 203 6.67 13.85 8.69
N ALA A 204 5.90 12.88 9.19
CA ALA A 204 4.65 12.44 8.57
C ALA A 204 3.45 12.61 9.49
N ILE A 205 2.36 13.13 8.92
CA ILE A 205 1.03 13.14 9.51
C ILE A 205 0.17 12.15 8.71
N VAL A 206 -0.23 11.05 9.34
CA VAL A 206 -1.02 10.00 8.69
C VAL A 206 -2.50 10.21 8.98
N ASP A 207 -3.28 10.52 7.95
CA ASP A 207 -4.74 10.58 8.08
C ASP A 207 -5.34 9.18 7.98
N GLU A 208 -6.35 8.89 8.79
CA GLU A 208 -6.92 7.55 8.97
C GLU A 208 -5.82 6.54 9.31
N VAL A 209 -5.02 6.87 10.33
CA VAL A 209 -3.81 6.12 10.72
C VAL A 209 -4.07 4.64 11.03
N ASP A 210 -5.23 4.31 11.52
CA ASP A 210 -5.66 2.92 11.78
C ASP A 210 -5.90 2.12 10.49
N SER A 211 -6.34 2.75 9.41
CA SER A 211 -6.42 2.09 8.12
C SER A 211 -5.05 1.76 7.57
N ILE A 212 -4.16 2.75 7.56
CA ILE A 212 -2.85 2.64 6.91
C ILE A 212 -1.92 1.74 7.72
N LEU A 213 -1.84 1.96 9.05
CA LEU A 213 -0.85 1.29 9.89
C LEU A 213 -1.32 -0.03 10.51
N ILE A 214 -2.62 -0.33 10.46
CA ILE A 214 -3.17 -1.60 10.98
C ILE A 214 -3.77 -2.43 9.84
N ASP A 215 -4.78 -1.91 9.11
CA ASP A 215 -5.50 -2.71 8.11
C ASP A 215 -4.63 -3.04 6.89
N GLU A 216 -4.06 -2.02 6.24
CA GLU A 216 -3.23 -2.20 5.05
C GLU A 216 -1.83 -2.75 5.38
N ALA A 217 -1.42 -2.71 6.65
CA ALA A 217 -0.10 -3.17 7.09
C ALA A 217 0.04 -4.71 7.18
N ARG A 218 -0.91 -5.47 6.65
CA ARG A 218 -0.83 -6.94 6.54
C ARG A 218 -0.01 -7.40 5.35
N THR A 219 0.03 -6.62 4.29
CA THR A 219 0.75 -6.94 3.06
C THR A 219 1.88 -5.94 2.81
N PRO A 220 3.09 -6.39 2.47
CA PRO A 220 4.17 -5.49 2.12
C PRO A 220 3.91 -4.80 0.77
N LEU A 221 4.62 -3.70 0.53
CA LEU A 221 4.78 -3.11 -0.79
C LEU A 221 5.84 -3.91 -1.54
N ILE A 222 5.55 -4.30 -2.77
CA ILE A 222 6.43 -5.14 -3.59
C ILE A 222 6.54 -4.53 -4.99
N ILE A 223 7.76 -4.32 -5.46
CA ILE A 223 8.04 -4.07 -6.87
C ILE A 223 8.48 -5.39 -7.48
N SER A 224 7.78 -5.81 -8.55
CA SER A 224 8.04 -7.07 -9.23
C SER A 224 8.53 -6.84 -10.65
N GLY A 225 9.43 -7.71 -11.12
CA GLY A 225 9.83 -7.82 -12.51
C GLY A 225 9.32 -9.14 -13.12
N GLN A 226 9.47 -9.32 -14.42
CA GLN A 226 9.12 -10.57 -15.09
C GLN A 226 10.07 -11.69 -14.67
N GLY A 227 9.53 -12.80 -14.18
CA GLY A 227 10.25 -14.03 -13.91
C GLY A 227 10.35 -14.94 -15.16
N ASP A 228 11.13 -15.99 -15.06
CA ASP A 228 11.43 -16.92 -16.17
C ASP A 228 10.55 -18.18 -16.15
N GLU A 229 9.70 -18.41 -15.13
CA GLU A 229 8.96 -19.65 -14.96
C GLU A 229 7.76 -19.81 -15.91
N SER A 230 7.50 -21.07 -16.26
CA SER A 230 6.44 -21.49 -17.19
C SER A 230 5.05 -21.38 -16.56
N THR A 231 4.07 -20.86 -17.30
CA THR A 231 2.67 -20.75 -16.88
C THR A 231 1.87 -22.04 -17.02
N ASP A 232 2.44 -23.08 -17.64
CA ASP A 232 1.73 -24.33 -17.97
C ASP A 232 1.41 -25.18 -16.73
N LEU A 233 2.26 -25.15 -15.70
CA LEU A 233 2.04 -25.88 -14.45
C LEU A 233 0.81 -25.40 -13.68
N TYR A 234 0.50 -24.09 -13.71
CA TYR A 234 -0.70 -23.55 -13.06
C TYR A 234 -1.98 -24.12 -13.68
N ARG A 235 -2.04 -24.23 -15.00
CA ARG A 235 -3.20 -24.79 -15.69
C ARG A 235 -3.34 -26.28 -15.40
N GLN A 236 -2.23 -27.04 -15.38
CA GLN A 236 -2.24 -28.46 -15.04
C GLN A 236 -2.68 -28.70 -13.58
N ALA A 237 -2.21 -27.86 -12.64
CA ALA A 237 -2.61 -27.94 -11.24
C ALA A 237 -4.10 -27.59 -11.06
N ASP A 238 -4.60 -26.58 -11.78
CA ASP A 238 -6.02 -26.20 -11.80
C ASP A 238 -6.89 -27.33 -12.34
N ASP A 239 -6.55 -27.89 -13.51
CA ASP A 239 -7.23 -29.05 -14.14
C ASP A 239 -7.27 -30.28 -13.21
N PHE A 240 -6.27 -30.45 -12.38
CA PHE A 240 -6.24 -31.52 -11.37
C PHE A 240 -7.16 -31.19 -10.19
N VAL A 241 -7.00 -30.01 -9.57
CA VAL A 241 -7.68 -29.63 -8.33
C VAL A 241 -9.19 -29.48 -8.54
N CYS A 242 -9.64 -28.98 -9.69
CA CYS A 242 -11.08 -28.82 -9.98
C CYS A 242 -11.85 -30.16 -9.97
N ARG A 243 -11.18 -31.31 -10.11
CA ARG A 243 -11.75 -32.68 -10.07
C ARG A 243 -11.75 -33.30 -8.68
N LEU A 244 -11.15 -32.66 -7.68
CA LEU A 244 -11.04 -33.17 -6.33
C LEU A 244 -12.30 -32.88 -5.51
N LYS A 245 -12.63 -33.82 -4.61
CA LYS A 245 -13.72 -33.64 -3.64
C LYS A 245 -13.20 -32.91 -2.40
N LYS A 246 -13.78 -31.73 -2.11
CA LYS A 246 -13.44 -30.97 -0.91
C LYS A 246 -14.38 -31.24 0.25
N ILE A 247 -13.86 -31.11 1.47
CA ILE A 247 -14.62 -30.96 2.69
C ILE A 247 -14.17 -29.67 3.39
N VAL A 248 -15.12 -28.96 4.00
CA VAL A 248 -14.88 -27.68 4.65
C VAL A 248 -15.20 -27.83 6.13
N TYR A 249 -14.27 -27.46 6.99
CA TYR A 249 -14.45 -27.37 8.43
C TYR A 249 -14.29 -25.94 8.92
N ALA A 250 -15.00 -25.59 9.99
CA ALA A 250 -14.78 -24.32 10.67
C ALA A 250 -13.38 -24.28 11.30
N SER A 251 -12.93 -25.39 11.89
CA SER A 251 -11.55 -25.64 12.34
C SER A 251 -11.24 -27.13 12.32
N VAL A 252 -10.04 -27.50 11.90
CA VAL A 252 -9.59 -28.91 11.90
C VAL A 252 -9.33 -29.40 13.32
N ASP A 253 -8.92 -28.52 14.24
CA ASP A 253 -8.62 -28.86 15.64
C ASP A 253 -9.86 -29.34 16.43
N GLU A 254 -11.08 -29.11 15.92
CA GLU A 254 -12.33 -29.52 16.54
C GLU A 254 -12.69 -31.00 16.30
N LYS A 255 -11.91 -31.73 15.52
CA LYS A 255 -12.16 -33.15 15.15
C LYS A 255 -10.93 -34.04 15.33
N GLU A 256 -10.49 -34.24 16.57
CA GLU A 256 -9.44 -35.23 16.86
C GLU A 256 -9.89 -36.71 16.74
N GLU A 257 -11.20 -37.01 16.61
CA GLU A 257 -11.72 -38.39 16.75
C GLU A 257 -12.14 -39.12 15.44
N GLU A 258 -12.12 -38.49 14.25
CA GLU A 258 -12.59 -39.12 13.00
C GLU A 258 -11.58 -39.13 11.83
N SER A 259 -10.27 -39.23 12.10
CA SER A 259 -9.25 -39.07 11.06
C SER A 259 -9.02 -40.29 10.13
N GLU A 260 -9.68 -41.42 10.30
CA GLU A 260 -9.39 -42.62 9.49
C GLU A 260 -10.24 -42.87 8.24
N GLU A 261 -11.39 -42.22 8.05
CA GLU A 261 -12.23 -42.37 6.83
C GLU A 261 -12.84 -41.05 6.31
N LEU A 262 -12.00 -40.02 6.05
CA LEU A 262 -12.48 -38.83 5.34
C LEU A 262 -12.73 -39.13 3.87
N ASP A 263 -14.01 -39.18 3.43
CA ASP A 263 -14.40 -39.29 2.01
C ASP A 263 -14.17 -37.95 1.26
N ALA A 264 -12.99 -37.39 1.39
CA ALA A 264 -12.56 -36.15 0.74
C ALA A 264 -11.11 -36.27 0.25
N ASP A 265 -10.79 -35.56 -0.81
CA ASP A 265 -9.45 -35.50 -1.40
C ASP A 265 -8.62 -34.34 -0.82
N TYR A 266 -9.28 -33.28 -0.36
CA TYR A 266 -8.63 -32.21 0.39
C TYR A 266 -9.57 -31.59 1.43
N VAL A 267 -8.94 -31.00 2.44
CA VAL A 267 -9.60 -30.36 3.58
C VAL A 267 -9.36 -28.85 3.52
N VAL A 268 -10.40 -28.07 3.75
CA VAL A 268 -10.34 -26.61 3.90
C VAL A 268 -10.68 -26.26 5.34
N ASP A 269 -9.76 -25.61 6.03
CA ASP A 269 -9.98 -25.00 7.33
C ASP A 269 -10.28 -23.51 7.14
N GLU A 270 -11.53 -23.11 7.35
CA GLU A 270 -11.94 -21.71 7.17
C GLU A 270 -11.33 -20.78 8.22
N LYS A 271 -11.18 -21.26 9.45
CA LYS A 271 -10.61 -20.46 10.56
C LYS A 271 -9.11 -20.23 10.39
N ALA A 272 -8.35 -21.26 9.96
CA ALA A 272 -6.93 -21.14 9.68
C ALA A 272 -6.65 -20.57 8.27
N ARG A 273 -7.64 -20.51 7.38
CA ARG A 273 -7.50 -20.14 5.95
C ARG A 273 -6.46 -21.02 5.24
N THR A 274 -6.53 -22.34 5.49
CA THR A 274 -5.63 -23.32 4.85
C THR A 274 -6.42 -24.35 4.06
N ALA A 275 -5.78 -24.88 3.02
CA ALA A 275 -6.31 -25.98 2.22
C ALA A 275 -5.20 -27.01 2.02
N THR A 276 -5.44 -28.28 2.40
CA THR A 276 -4.43 -29.33 2.40
C THR A 276 -4.97 -30.62 1.82
N LEU A 277 -4.14 -31.33 1.04
CA LEU A 277 -4.47 -32.65 0.54
C LEU A 277 -4.58 -33.68 1.68
N THR A 278 -5.54 -34.58 1.58
CA THR A 278 -5.60 -35.80 2.39
C THR A 278 -4.65 -36.86 1.80
N ALA A 279 -4.38 -37.94 2.52
CA ALA A 279 -3.64 -39.07 1.99
C ALA A 279 -4.22 -39.60 0.65
N ARG A 280 -5.56 -39.58 0.52
CA ARG A 280 -6.25 -39.94 -0.72
C ARG A 280 -5.99 -38.93 -1.84
N GLY A 281 -5.95 -37.64 -1.52
CA GLY A 281 -5.62 -36.55 -2.45
C GLY A 281 -4.17 -36.66 -2.96
N ILE A 282 -3.23 -36.92 -2.06
CA ILE A 282 -1.82 -37.16 -2.40
C ILE A 282 -1.68 -38.32 -3.38
N ALA A 283 -2.30 -39.50 -3.06
CA ALA A 283 -2.25 -40.65 -3.95
C ALA A 283 -2.93 -40.42 -5.32
N LYS A 284 -3.89 -39.51 -5.41
CA LYS A 284 -4.46 -39.04 -6.70
C LYS A 284 -3.49 -38.11 -7.45
N ALA A 285 -2.79 -37.24 -6.77
CA ALA A 285 -1.81 -36.33 -7.37
C ALA A 285 -0.65 -37.16 -7.95
N GLU A 286 -0.07 -38.09 -7.19
CA GLU A 286 1.01 -38.96 -7.63
C GLU A 286 0.62 -39.75 -8.88
N ARG A 287 -0.60 -40.31 -8.93
CA ARG A 287 -1.11 -41.01 -10.12
C ARG A 287 -1.35 -40.10 -11.30
N ALA A 288 -1.88 -38.88 -11.07
CA ALA A 288 -2.20 -37.95 -12.14
C ALA A 288 -0.95 -37.41 -12.84
N PHE A 289 0.12 -37.18 -12.07
CA PHE A 289 1.39 -36.62 -12.56
C PHE A 289 2.48 -37.68 -12.78
N GLY A 290 2.19 -38.96 -12.49
CA GLY A 290 3.11 -40.07 -12.71
C GLY A 290 4.33 -40.05 -11.77
N LEU A 291 4.14 -39.66 -10.52
CA LEU A 291 5.16 -39.53 -9.49
C LEU A 291 5.16 -40.74 -8.56
N GLU A 292 6.34 -41.08 -8.01
CA GLU A 292 6.46 -42.07 -6.95
C GLU A 292 6.10 -41.48 -5.58
N ASN A 293 6.54 -40.25 -5.31
CA ASN A 293 6.25 -39.51 -4.07
C ASN A 293 6.17 -37.98 -4.31
N LEU A 294 5.03 -37.38 -3.99
CA LEU A 294 4.81 -35.94 -4.14
C LEU A 294 5.70 -35.06 -3.21
N ALA A 295 6.14 -35.64 -2.08
CA ALA A 295 6.94 -34.95 -1.08
C ALA A 295 8.46 -34.91 -1.41
N ASP A 296 8.92 -35.54 -2.47
CA ASP A 296 10.32 -35.51 -2.87
C ASP A 296 10.75 -34.10 -3.32
N MET A 297 12.00 -33.75 -3.04
CA MET A 297 12.54 -32.43 -3.38
C MET A 297 12.46 -32.10 -4.89
N GLU A 298 12.57 -33.09 -5.74
CA GLU A 298 12.43 -32.94 -7.21
C GLU A 298 11.02 -32.52 -7.62
N ASN A 299 10.00 -32.82 -6.80
CA ASN A 299 8.59 -32.54 -7.04
C ASN A 299 8.10 -31.27 -6.29
N ALA A 300 9.01 -30.56 -5.59
CA ALA A 300 8.66 -29.39 -4.76
C ALA A 300 7.92 -28.30 -5.54
N THR A 301 8.36 -28.01 -6.77
CA THR A 301 7.73 -27.03 -7.66
C THR A 301 6.29 -27.43 -7.99
N LEU A 302 6.04 -28.66 -8.38
CA LEU A 302 4.69 -29.15 -8.69
C LEU A 302 3.79 -29.17 -7.44
N SER A 303 4.34 -29.61 -6.30
CA SER A 303 3.65 -29.60 -5.01
C SER A 303 3.22 -28.17 -4.63
N HIS A 304 4.10 -27.19 -4.86
CA HIS A 304 3.79 -25.78 -4.67
C HIS A 304 2.59 -25.32 -5.55
N HIS A 305 2.61 -25.60 -6.85
CA HIS A 305 1.52 -25.24 -7.77
C HIS A 305 0.18 -25.89 -7.38
N ILE A 306 0.20 -27.16 -6.97
CA ILE A 306 -0.99 -27.85 -6.47
C ILE A 306 -1.52 -27.17 -5.20
N ASN A 307 -0.65 -26.79 -4.27
CA ASN A 307 -1.05 -26.10 -3.04
C ASN A 307 -1.63 -24.72 -3.33
N GLN A 308 -1.10 -23.95 -4.29
CA GLN A 308 -1.68 -22.68 -4.69
C GLN A 308 -3.05 -22.86 -5.38
N ALA A 309 -3.21 -23.87 -6.21
CA ALA A 309 -4.50 -24.21 -6.81
C ALA A 309 -5.53 -24.64 -5.75
N LEU A 310 -5.14 -25.41 -4.73
CA LEU A 310 -6.00 -25.75 -3.59
C LEU A 310 -6.45 -24.50 -2.81
N ARG A 311 -5.55 -23.55 -2.57
CA ARG A 311 -5.88 -22.29 -1.94
C ARG A 311 -6.84 -21.45 -2.80
N ALA A 312 -6.59 -21.39 -4.11
CA ALA A 312 -7.46 -20.67 -5.04
C ALA A 312 -8.89 -21.25 -5.06
N HIS A 313 -9.05 -22.58 -5.07
CA HIS A 313 -10.37 -23.24 -5.09
C HIS A 313 -11.03 -23.39 -3.72
N GLY A 314 -10.23 -23.56 -2.66
CA GLY A 314 -10.72 -23.80 -1.30
C GLY A 314 -11.08 -22.51 -0.56
N ILE A 315 -10.24 -21.49 -0.67
CA ILE A 315 -10.26 -20.31 0.19
C ILE A 315 -10.71 -19.07 -0.56
N MET A 316 -10.14 -18.82 -1.77
CA MET A 316 -10.37 -17.57 -2.50
C MET A 316 -11.75 -17.58 -3.20
N LYS A 317 -12.57 -16.58 -2.86
CA LYS A 317 -13.96 -16.46 -3.34
C LYS A 317 -14.06 -15.25 -4.28
N ARG A 318 -14.64 -15.51 -5.47
CA ARG A 318 -14.96 -14.44 -6.43
C ARG A 318 -16.00 -13.48 -5.85
N ASP A 319 -15.90 -12.21 -6.17
CA ASP A 319 -16.74 -11.10 -5.69
C ASP A 319 -16.62 -10.83 -4.17
N ILE A 320 -15.69 -11.50 -3.48
CA ILE A 320 -15.32 -11.26 -2.08
C ILE A 320 -13.85 -10.89 -1.99
N ASP A 321 -12.95 -11.82 -2.36
CA ASP A 321 -11.50 -11.62 -2.29
C ASP A 321 -10.93 -10.99 -3.58
N TYR A 322 -11.59 -11.21 -4.72
CA TYR A 322 -11.21 -10.66 -6.03
C TYR A 322 -12.42 -10.54 -6.97
N ILE A 323 -12.27 -9.70 -7.99
CA ILE A 323 -13.21 -9.61 -9.12
C ILE A 323 -12.50 -9.92 -10.43
N VAL A 324 -13.26 -10.32 -11.44
CA VAL A 324 -12.79 -10.47 -12.83
C VAL A 324 -13.34 -9.30 -13.65
N LYS A 325 -12.47 -8.45 -14.17
CA LYS A 325 -12.84 -7.29 -15.01
C LYS A 325 -11.88 -7.22 -16.20
N ASP A 326 -12.42 -7.06 -17.40
CA ASP A 326 -11.67 -6.91 -18.66
C ASP A 326 -10.65 -8.04 -18.93
N GLY A 327 -10.90 -9.26 -18.41
CA GLY A 327 -10.01 -10.41 -18.54
C GLY A 327 -8.84 -10.44 -17.55
N GLU A 328 -8.87 -9.58 -16.54
CA GLU A 328 -7.88 -9.50 -15.48
C GLU A 328 -8.49 -9.77 -14.10
N ILE A 329 -7.70 -10.34 -13.21
CA ILE A 329 -8.03 -10.51 -11.79
C ILE A 329 -7.65 -9.23 -11.06
N ILE A 330 -8.61 -8.62 -10.36
CA ILE A 330 -8.36 -7.45 -9.52
C ILE A 330 -8.71 -7.82 -8.08
N ILE A 331 -7.75 -7.61 -7.19
CA ILE A 331 -7.92 -7.88 -5.76
C ILE A 331 -8.95 -6.93 -5.16
N VAL A 332 -9.82 -7.45 -4.32
CA VAL A 332 -10.70 -6.67 -3.44
C VAL A 332 -10.06 -6.65 -2.05
N ASP A 333 -9.81 -5.48 -1.54
CA ASP A 333 -9.30 -5.34 -0.18
C ASP A 333 -10.36 -5.79 0.83
N GLU A 334 -10.01 -6.75 1.66
CA GLU A 334 -10.91 -7.38 2.64
C GLU A 334 -11.50 -6.38 3.64
N PHE A 335 -10.76 -5.31 3.96
CA PHE A 335 -11.15 -4.32 4.97
C PHE A 335 -11.92 -3.15 4.39
N THR A 336 -11.42 -2.60 3.29
CA THR A 336 -12.03 -1.42 2.66
C THR A 336 -13.06 -1.79 1.60
N GLY A 337 -13.06 -3.05 1.12
CA GLY A 337 -13.89 -3.49 -0.01
C GLY A 337 -13.53 -2.78 -1.33
N ARG A 338 -12.35 -2.15 -1.43
CA ARG A 338 -11.91 -1.40 -2.59
C ARG A 338 -11.11 -2.27 -3.55
N LEU A 339 -11.14 -1.91 -4.82
CA LEU A 339 -10.32 -2.55 -5.85
C LEU A 339 -8.88 -2.08 -5.74
N MET A 340 -7.96 -3.03 -5.63
CA MET A 340 -6.53 -2.80 -5.57
C MET A 340 -5.92 -2.95 -6.97
N LEU A 341 -6.03 -1.91 -7.80
CA LEU A 341 -5.50 -1.92 -9.16
C LEU A 341 -3.97 -2.05 -9.14
N GLY A 342 -3.45 -2.90 -10.04
CA GLY A 342 -2.01 -3.11 -10.19
C GLY A 342 -1.36 -3.96 -9.09
N ARG A 343 -2.11 -4.39 -8.06
CA ARG A 343 -1.62 -5.34 -7.06
C ARG A 343 -1.92 -6.78 -7.47
N ARG A 344 -1.03 -7.70 -7.08
CA ARG A 344 -1.16 -9.13 -7.32
C ARG A 344 -0.90 -9.89 -6.03
N TYR A 345 -1.56 -11.04 -5.87
CA TYR A 345 -1.21 -11.98 -4.80
C TYR A 345 0.17 -12.56 -5.06
N SER A 346 0.96 -12.72 -4.00
CA SER A 346 2.31 -13.29 -4.04
C SER A 346 2.29 -14.82 -4.18
N GLU A 347 3.47 -15.39 -4.38
CA GLU A 347 3.73 -16.83 -4.31
C GLU A 347 2.92 -17.66 -5.32
N GLY A 348 2.63 -17.12 -6.50
CA GLY A 348 1.88 -17.85 -7.52
C GLY A 348 0.37 -17.97 -7.27
N LEU A 349 -0.16 -17.46 -6.12
CA LEU A 349 -1.60 -17.50 -5.84
C LEU A 349 -2.42 -16.72 -6.87
N HIS A 350 -1.89 -15.58 -7.36
CA HIS A 350 -2.57 -14.79 -8.38
C HIS A 350 -2.72 -15.58 -9.69
N GLN A 351 -1.66 -16.26 -10.12
CA GLN A 351 -1.64 -17.13 -11.29
C GLN A 351 -2.57 -18.33 -11.12
N ALA A 352 -2.63 -18.91 -9.92
CA ALA A 352 -3.57 -19.97 -9.62
C ALA A 352 -5.05 -19.50 -9.69
N ILE A 353 -5.33 -18.25 -9.32
CA ILE A 353 -6.67 -17.64 -9.47
C ILE A 353 -6.93 -17.33 -10.95
N GLU A 354 -5.93 -16.82 -11.70
CA GLU A 354 -6.04 -16.61 -13.14
C GLU A 354 -6.37 -17.93 -13.87
N ALA A 355 -5.72 -19.05 -13.50
CA ALA A 355 -6.02 -20.36 -14.03
C ALA A 355 -7.45 -20.80 -13.67
N LYS A 356 -7.86 -20.68 -12.40
CA LYS A 356 -9.21 -21.01 -11.91
C LYS A 356 -10.32 -20.26 -12.65
N GLU A 357 -10.12 -18.99 -12.96
CA GLU A 357 -11.11 -18.15 -13.66
C GLU A 357 -10.98 -18.23 -15.18
N HIS A 358 -10.06 -19.07 -15.69
CA HIS A 358 -9.77 -19.29 -17.11
C HIS A 358 -9.45 -18.00 -17.87
N VAL A 359 -8.76 -17.06 -17.22
CA VAL A 359 -8.15 -15.89 -17.86
C VAL A 359 -6.70 -16.23 -18.28
N ASP A 360 -6.04 -15.30 -18.99
CA ASP A 360 -4.65 -15.51 -19.40
C ASP A 360 -3.73 -15.50 -18.19
N VAL A 361 -3.09 -16.65 -17.89
CA VAL A 361 -2.13 -16.79 -16.80
C VAL A 361 -0.87 -16.02 -17.16
N GLN A 362 -0.57 -15.00 -16.38
CA GLN A 362 0.64 -14.20 -16.55
C GLN A 362 1.85 -14.92 -15.95
N LYS A 363 3.05 -14.62 -16.46
CA LYS A 363 4.30 -15.16 -15.89
C LYS A 363 4.44 -14.82 -14.41
N GLU A 364 5.09 -15.67 -13.66
CA GLU A 364 5.49 -15.34 -12.29
C GLU A 364 6.34 -14.08 -12.26
N ASN A 365 6.18 -13.33 -11.20
CA ASN A 365 6.94 -12.11 -10.99
C ASN A 365 8.07 -12.38 -9.98
N LYS A 366 9.31 -12.03 -10.35
CA LYS A 366 10.43 -11.99 -9.41
C LYS A 366 10.35 -10.72 -8.58
N THR A 367 10.53 -10.82 -7.26
CA THR A 367 10.54 -9.67 -6.37
C THR A 367 11.83 -8.88 -6.54
N LEU A 368 11.71 -7.63 -6.99
CA LEU A 368 12.85 -6.73 -7.16
C LEU A 368 13.16 -5.94 -5.88
N ALA A 369 12.12 -5.45 -5.22
CA ALA A 369 12.23 -4.72 -3.96
C ALA A 369 10.95 -4.89 -3.13
N THR A 370 11.08 -4.90 -1.82
CA THR A 370 9.97 -5.02 -0.89
C THR A 370 10.21 -4.23 0.39
N ILE A 371 9.13 -3.70 0.98
CA ILE A 371 9.14 -3.11 2.32
C ILE A 371 7.74 -3.24 2.93
N THR A 372 7.65 -3.53 4.23
CA THR A 372 6.38 -3.46 4.95
C THR A 372 6.01 -2.01 5.26
N PHE A 373 4.71 -1.70 5.37
CA PHE A 373 4.27 -0.37 5.81
C PHE A 373 4.84 0.00 7.18
N GLN A 374 4.92 -1.00 8.08
CA GLN A 374 5.50 -0.81 9.40
C GLN A 374 6.93 -0.26 9.31
N ASN A 375 7.79 -0.90 8.52
CA ASN A 375 9.18 -0.48 8.38
C ASN A 375 9.32 0.80 7.56
N TYR A 376 8.45 1.04 6.56
CA TYR A 376 8.43 2.30 5.82
C TYR A 376 8.13 3.50 6.72
N PHE A 377 7.03 3.45 7.51
CA PHE A 377 6.68 4.56 8.39
C PHE A 377 7.62 4.73 9.58
N ARG A 378 8.37 3.70 9.97
CA ARG A 378 9.44 3.80 10.98
C ARG A 378 10.69 4.53 10.48
N LEU A 379 10.81 4.83 9.19
CA LEU A 379 11.87 5.68 8.64
C LEU A 379 11.71 7.15 9.02
N TYR A 380 10.48 7.61 9.28
CA TYR A 380 10.26 8.99 9.67
C TYR A 380 10.83 9.28 11.05
N GLN A 381 11.59 10.38 11.16
CA GLN A 381 12.13 10.85 12.45
C GLN A 381 11.01 11.19 13.43
N LYS A 382 9.91 11.78 12.91
CA LYS A 382 8.70 12.07 13.65
C LYS A 382 7.48 11.56 12.87
N LEU A 383 6.70 10.69 13.53
CA LEU A 383 5.48 10.13 13.00
C LEU A 383 4.31 10.55 13.88
N SER A 384 3.21 10.95 13.29
CA SER A 384 1.95 11.21 13.96
C SER A 384 0.77 10.73 13.13
N GLY A 385 -0.38 10.61 13.76
CA GLY A 385 -1.56 10.17 13.04
C GLY A 385 -2.87 10.64 13.66
N MET A 386 -3.93 10.59 12.88
CA MET A 386 -5.26 10.95 13.32
C MET A 386 -6.30 9.96 12.80
N THR A 387 -7.27 9.63 13.65
CA THR A 387 -8.42 8.78 13.31
C THR A 387 -9.53 8.97 14.33
N GLY A 388 -10.70 8.39 14.08
CA GLY A 388 -11.83 8.37 15.02
C GLY A 388 -11.85 7.16 15.97
N THR A 389 -10.94 6.19 15.83
CA THR A 389 -11.07 4.84 16.40
C THR A 389 -9.73 4.15 16.69
N ALA A 390 -8.74 4.84 17.26
CA ALA A 390 -7.42 4.26 17.51
C ALA A 390 -7.31 3.50 18.85
N VAL A 391 -8.06 3.89 19.88
CA VAL A 391 -7.92 3.38 21.26
C VAL A 391 -8.08 1.87 21.35
N THR A 392 -8.89 1.25 20.51
CA THR A 392 -9.06 -0.21 20.49
C THR A 392 -7.77 -0.97 20.14
N GLU A 393 -6.86 -0.34 19.40
CA GLU A 393 -5.59 -0.88 18.91
C GLU A 393 -4.37 -0.23 19.60
N ALA A 394 -4.56 0.38 20.79
CA ALA A 394 -3.50 1.15 21.47
C ALA A 394 -2.26 0.32 21.78
N GLU A 395 -2.42 -0.95 22.13
CA GLU A 395 -1.30 -1.86 22.41
C GLU A 395 -0.45 -2.09 21.13
N GLU A 396 -1.08 -2.21 19.98
CA GLU A 396 -0.38 -2.42 18.70
C GLU A 396 0.37 -1.16 18.27
N PHE A 397 -0.26 0.02 18.34
CA PHE A 397 0.41 1.29 18.03
C PHE A 397 1.64 1.53 18.92
N ALA A 398 1.53 1.23 20.20
CA ALA A 398 2.65 1.36 21.14
C ALA A 398 3.76 0.33 20.86
N ALA A 399 3.41 -0.93 20.61
CA ALA A 399 4.38 -2.02 20.42
C ALA A 399 5.15 -1.88 19.11
N ILE A 400 4.47 -1.55 17.99
CA ILE A 400 5.04 -1.52 16.64
C ILE A 400 5.65 -0.15 16.31
N TYR A 401 4.88 0.93 16.51
CA TYR A 401 5.23 2.28 16.05
C TYR A 401 5.73 3.21 17.15
N LYS A 402 5.67 2.77 18.41
CA LYS A 402 5.99 3.58 19.60
C LYS A 402 5.12 4.85 19.71
N LEU A 403 3.90 4.78 19.18
CA LEU A 403 2.94 5.86 19.22
C LEU A 403 1.95 5.65 20.35
N ASP A 404 1.70 6.68 21.15
CA ASP A 404 0.61 6.70 22.11
C ASP A 404 -0.59 7.49 21.58
N ILE A 405 -1.76 7.27 22.19
CA ILE A 405 -3.03 7.80 21.71
C ILE A 405 -3.60 8.76 22.74
N ILE A 406 -4.03 9.92 22.29
CA ILE A 406 -4.76 10.90 23.09
C ILE A 406 -6.18 11.02 22.54
N GLU A 407 -7.15 10.64 23.39
CA GLU A 407 -8.56 10.85 23.10
C GLU A 407 -8.91 12.34 23.30
N ILE A 408 -9.33 13.01 22.21
CA ILE A 408 -9.68 14.42 22.23
C ILE A 408 -11.20 14.55 22.39
N PRO A 409 -11.68 15.39 23.32
CA PRO A 409 -13.11 15.60 23.50
C PRO A 409 -13.74 16.19 22.22
N THR A 410 -15.00 15.87 21.98
CA THR A 410 -15.76 16.42 20.86
C THR A 410 -16.13 17.87 21.09
N ASN A 411 -16.18 18.68 20.00
CA ASN A 411 -16.57 20.08 20.07
C ASN A 411 -18.01 20.28 20.63
N LYS A 412 -18.93 19.39 20.21
CA LYS A 412 -20.28 19.29 20.77
C LYS A 412 -20.52 17.90 21.33
N PRO A 413 -21.34 17.73 22.39
CA PRO A 413 -21.66 16.41 22.92
C PRO A 413 -22.28 15.50 21.86
N VAL A 414 -21.88 14.23 21.84
CA VAL A 414 -22.51 13.20 21.00
C VAL A 414 -23.83 12.80 21.66
N ILE A 415 -24.94 13.08 20.96
CA ILE A 415 -26.30 12.76 21.41
C ILE A 415 -26.89 11.55 20.68
N ARG A 416 -26.10 10.90 19.80
CA ARG A 416 -26.50 9.67 19.07
C ARG A 416 -26.89 8.57 20.07
N GLN A 417 -27.97 7.87 19.78
CA GLN A 417 -28.44 6.73 20.57
C GLN A 417 -27.94 5.43 19.95
N ASP A 418 -27.09 4.73 20.65
CA ASP A 418 -26.59 3.40 20.25
C ASP A 418 -27.45 2.32 20.94
N TRP A 419 -28.35 1.68 20.15
CA TRP A 419 -29.23 0.62 20.63
C TRP A 419 -28.46 -0.67 20.85
N PRO A 420 -28.90 -1.52 21.81
CA PRO A 420 -28.34 -2.87 21.96
C PRO A 420 -28.48 -3.70 20.68
N ASP A 421 -27.53 -4.59 20.45
CA ASP A 421 -27.59 -5.52 19.33
C ASP A 421 -28.82 -6.43 19.43
N VAL A 422 -29.31 -6.92 18.30
CA VAL A 422 -30.40 -7.90 18.23
C VAL A 422 -29.83 -9.16 17.61
N VAL A 423 -29.97 -10.31 18.28
CA VAL A 423 -29.40 -11.58 17.83
C VAL A 423 -30.52 -12.54 17.45
N TYR A 424 -30.42 -13.13 16.26
CA TYR A 424 -31.33 -14.12 15.73
C TYR A 424 -30.64 -15.48 15.60
N ARG A 425 -31.46 -16.55 15.57
CA ARG A 425 -30.93 -17.90 15.38
C ARG A 425 -30.39 -18.10 13.95
N SER A 426 -31.09 -17.55 12.95
CA SER A 426 -30.76 -17.75 11.54
C SER A 426 -30.69 -16.44 10.75
N ASP A 427 -30.03 -16.48 9.59
CA ASP A 427 -29.98 -15.37 8.64
C ASP A 427 -31.37 -14.98 8.12
N ILE A 428 -32.34 -15.93 8.06
CA ILE A 428 -33.71 -15.67 7.56
C ILE A 428 -34.43 -14.72 8.51
N GLY A 429 -34.45 -15.03 9.81
CA GLY A 429 -35.07 -14.17 10.83
C GLY A 429 -34.38 -12.80 10.93
N LYS A 430 -33.04 -12.77 10.89
CA LYS A 430 -32.26 -11.54 10.85
C LYS A 430 -32.62 -10.64 9.67
N ASN A 431 -32.60 -11.18 8.45
CA ASN A 431 -32.88 -10.39 7.24
C ASN A 431 -34.31 -9.86 7.19
N ARG A 432 -35.30 -10.63 7.70
CA ARG A 432 -36.67 -10.15 7.84
C ARG A 432 -36.76 -8.95 8.77
N ALA A 433 -36.13 -9.02 9.94
CA ALA A 433 -36.10 -7.93 10.91
C ALA A 433 -35.38 -6.68 10.37
N ILE A 434 -34.29 -6.87 9.61
CA ILE A 434 -33.57 -5.77 8.94
C ILE A 434 -34.51 -5.05 7.95
N ILE A 435 -35.22 -5.78 7.13
CA ILE A 435 -36.14 -5.20 6.13
C ILE A 435 -37.28 -4.45 6.80
N ASP A 436 -37.87 -5.01 7.87
CA ASP A 436 -38.97 -4.36 8.61
C ASP A 436 -38.47 -3.07 9.30
N GLN A 437 -37.24 -3.06 9.86
CA GLN A 437 -36.64 -1.85 10.42
C GLN A 437 -36.37 -0.78 9.34
N ILE A 438 -35.86 -1.18 8.18
CA ILE A 438 -35.66 -0.25 7.04
C ILE A 438 -37.00 0.34 6.58
N ALA A 439 -38.04 -0.50 6.48
CA ALA A 439 -39.37 -0.02 6.10
C ALA A 439 -39.91 0.99 7.11
N GLU A 440 -39.81 0.71 8.41
CA GLU A 440 -40.22 1.62 9.48
C GLU A 440 -39.52 2.97 9.41
N CYS A 441 -38.20 2.97 9.22
CA CYS A 441 -37.41 4.20 9.10
C CYS A 441 -37.82 4.96 7.81
N HIS A 442 -37.93 4.27 6.68
CA HIS A 442 -38.34 4.89 5.41
C HIS A 442 -39.72 5.53 5.50
N ASP A 443 -40.69 4.86 6.11
CA ASP A 443 -42.06 5.39 6.29
C ASP A 443 -42.08 6.62 7.22
N LYS A 444 -41.20 6.70 8.20
CA LYS A 444 -40.97 7.88 9.06
C LYS A 444 -40.22 9.00 8.35
N GLY A 445 -39.61 8.74 7.20
CA GLY A 445 -38.71 9.67 6.51
C GLY A 445 -37.30 9.71 7.08
N GLN A 446 -36.94 8.82 8.00
CA GLN A 446 -35.61 8.74 8.59
C GLN A 446 -34.64 8.08 7.59
N PRO A 447 -33.51 8.74 7.22
CA PRO A 447 -32.52 8.11 6.34
C PRO A 447 -31.80 6.96 7.03
N VAL A 448 -31.53 5.87 6.26
CA VAL A 448 -30.87 4.66 6.76
C VAL A 448 -29.62 4.35 5.95
N LEU A 449 -28.50 4.16 6.65
CA LEU A 449 -27.28 3.60 6.08
C LEU A 449 -27.11 2.17 6.59
N VAL A 450 -27.19 1.21 5.68
CA VAL A 450 -27.04 -0.22 5.97
C VAL A 450 -25.61 -0.65 5.67
N GLY A 451 -24.87 -1.08 6.70
CA GLY A 451 -23.51 -1.63 6.58
C GLY A 451 -23.55 -3.14 6.38
N THR A 452 -22.92 -3.64 5.32
CA THR A 452 -22.75 -5.07 5.02
C THR A 452 -21.29 -5.43 4.92
N VAL A 453 -20.90 -6.67 5.26
CA VAL A 453 -19.49 -7.12 5.25
C VAL A 453 -19.01 -7.58 3.87
N SER A 454 -19.92 -7.93 2.95
CA SER A 454 -19.56 -8.39 1.60
C SER A 454 -20.46 -7.84 0.50
N ILE A 455 -19.94 -7.88 -0.74
CA ILE A 455 -20.68 -7.49 -1.95
C ILE A 455 -21.91 -8.41 -2.11
N GLU A 456 -21.73 -9.71 -1.92
CA GLU A 456 -22.81 -10.72 -2.04
C GLU A 456 -23.98 -10.41 -1.09
N LYS A 457 -23.68 -10.14 0.20
CA LYS A 457 -24.69 -9.77 1.20
C LYS A 457 -25.39 -8.46 0.85
N SER A 458 -24.66 -7.49 0.29
CA SER A 458 -25.27 -6.22 -0.17
C SER A 458 -26.24 -6.43 -1.34
N GLU A 459 -25.87 -7.26 -2.31
CA GLU A 459 -26.72 -7.59 -3.47
C GLU A 459 -27.93 -8.43 -3.05
N TYR A 460 -27.74 -9.38 -2.14
CA TYR A 460 -28.84 -10.18 -1.58
C TYR A 460 -29.86 -9.30 -0.87
N LEU A 461 -29.42 -8.43 0.04
CA LEU A 461 -30.31 -7.49 0.75
C LEU A 461 -31.01 -6.53 -0.23
N SER A 462 -30.32 -6.04 -1.25
CA SER A 462 -30.92 -5.24 -2.32
C SER A 462 -32.03 -6.00 -3.04
N SER A 463 -31.86 -7.29 -3.31
CA SER A 463 -32.89 -8.12 -3.93
C SER A 463 -34.15 -8.22 -3.08
N LEU A 464 -34.00 -8.32 -1.76
CA LEU A 464 -35.09 -8.38 -0.81
C LEU A 464 -35.83 -7.05 -0.71
N LEU A 465 -35.11 -5.92 -0.63
CA LEU A 465 -35.72 -4.58 -0.61
C LEU A 465 -36.46 -4.25 -1.90
N LYS A 466 -35.98 -4.68 -3.08
CA LYS A 466 -36.68 -4.57 -4.35
C LYS A 466 -38.03 -5.34 -4.32
N LYS A 467 -38.03 -6.55 -3.75
CA LYS A 467 -39.26 -7.34 -3.59
C LYS A 467 -40.29 -6.66 -2.67
N ARG A 468 -39.79 -5.90 -1.66
CA ARG A 468 -40.63 -5.13 -0.74
C ARG A 468 -41.09 -3.78 -1.34
N GLY A 469 -40.52 -3.36 -2.48
CA GLY A 469 -40.82 -2.09 -3.15
C GLY A 469 -40.19 -0.87 -2.50
N ILE A 470 -39.11 -1.03 -1.68
CA ILE A 470 -38.39 0.09 -1.02
C ILE A 470 -37.33 0.59 -1.98
N PRO A 471 -37.39 1.88 -2.40
CA PRO A 471 -36.33 2.50 -3.21
C PRO A 471 -35.05 2.61 -2.39
N HIS A 472 -33.92 2.15 -2.98
CA HIS A 472 -32.63 2.16 -2.30
C HIS A 472 -31.48 2.27 -3.29
N THR A 473 -30.32 2.70 -2.80
CA THR A 473 -29.06 2.79 -3.56
C THR A 473 -28.05 1.82 -2.97
N VAL A 474 -27.30 1.10 -3.83
CA VAL A 474 -26.25 0.16 -3.41
C VAL A 474 -24.90 0.75 -3.75
N LEU A 475 -24.01 0.77 -2.77
CA LEU A 475 -22.63 1.20 -2.87
C LEU A 475 -21.71 0.02 -2.52
N ASN A 476 -21.01 -0.50 -3.52
CA ASN A 476 -20.04 -1.57 -3.36
C ASN A 476 -18.86 -1.35 -4.34
N ALA A 477 -17.81 -2.19 -4.25
CA ALA A 477 -16.60 -2.06 -5.05
C ALA A 477 -16.82 -2.02 -6.56
N LYS A 478 -17.93 -2.56 -7.07
CA LYS A 478 -18.28 -2.50 -8.50
C LYS A 478 -18.64 -1.09 -8.98
N TYR A 479 -18.99 -0.17 -8.07
CA TYR A 479 -19.46 1.20 -8.34
C TYR A 479 -18.61 2.27 -7.68
N HIS A 480 -17.33 1.99 -7.41
CA HIS A 480 -16.43 2.88 -6.67
C HIS A 480 -16.29 4.29 -7.28
N GLU A 481 -16.40 4.42 -8.60
CA GLU A 481 -16.37 5.73 -9.29
C GLU A 481 -17.51 6.67 -8.88
N LYS A 482 -18.65 6.09 -8.44
CA LYS A 482 -19.83 6.83 -7.96
C LYS A 482 -19.94 6.90 -6.43
N GLU A 483 -18.90 6.41 -5.73
CA GLU A 483 -18.93 6.31 -4.27
C GLU A 483 -19.23 7.65 -3.59
N ALA A 484 -18.48 8.68 -3.92
CA ALA A 484 -18.67 10.01 -3.33
C ALA A 484 -20.05 10.59 -3.63
N GLU A 485 -20.61 10.31 -4.82
CA GLU A 485 -21.94 10.75 -5.24
C GLU A 485 -23.04 10.11 -4.40
N ILE A 486 -22.96 8.79 -4.21
CA ILE A 486 -23.98 8.01 -3.47
C ILE A 486 -23.95 8.38 -1.98
N VAL A 487 -22.75 8.45 -1.39
CA VAL A 487 -22.57 8.80 0.04
C VAL A 487 -23.06 10.22 0.32
N ALA A 488 -22.80 11.15 -0.58
CA ALA A 488 -23.26 12.53 -0.46
C ALA A 488 -24.78 12.66 -0.30
N GLN A 489 -25.55 11.74 -0.86
CA GLN A 489 -27.03 11.76 -0.83
C GLN A 489 -27.64 10.82 0.22
N ALA A 490 -26.82 10.04 0.95
CA ALA A 490 -27.31 9.09 1.95
C ALA A 490 -28.03 9.75 3.15
N GLY A 491 -27.80 11.05 3.38
CA GLY A 491 -28.47 11.83 4.45
C GLY A 491 -29.80 12.48 4.07
N LYS A 492 -30.34 12.26 2.86
CA LYS A 492 -31.63 12.81 2.43
C LYS A 492 -32.80 12.17 3.17
N LEU A 493 -33.91 12.89 3.29
CA LEU A 493 -35.12 12.41 3.92
C LEU A 493 -35.61 11.11 3.30
N GLY A 494 -35.76 10.05 4.11
CA GLY A 494 -36.19 8.72 3.69
C GLY A 494 -35.24 7.97 2.77
N ALA A 495 -33.99 8.41 2.59
CA ALA A 495 -33.01 7.72 1.78
C ALA A 495 -32.61 6.38 2.42
N VAL A 496 -32.50 5.33 1.60
CA VAL A 496 -31.98 4.01 2.00
C VAL A 496 -30.73 3.72 1.19
N THR A 497 -29.59 3.60 1.87
CA THR A 497 -28.29 3.32 1.22
C THR A 497 -27.70 2.05 1.81
N ILE A 498 -27.39 1.07 0.97
CA ILE A 498 -26.65 -0.13 1.36
C ILE A 498 -25.20 0.10 0.98
N ALA A 499 -24.29 0.00 1.93
CA ALA A 499 -22.87 0.16 1.70
C ALA A 499 -22.11 -1.08 2.18
N THR A 500 -21.19 -1.58 1.35
CA THR A 500 -20.21 -2.56 1.82
C THR A 500 -19.20 -1.85 2.72
N ASN A 501 -18.53 -2.66 3.50
CA ASN A 501 -17.57 -2.25 4.51
C ASN A 501 -16.71 -1.07 4.05
N MET A 502 -16.63 -0.01 4.85
CA MET A 502 -15.78 1.17 4.62
C MET A 502 -16.09 2.03 3.37
N ALA A 503 -17.05 1.66 2.52
CA ALA A 503 -17.43 2.50 1.40
C ALA A 503 -17.85 3.90 1.89
N GLY A 504 -17.31 4.95 1.26
CA GLY A 504 -17.49 6.34 1.68
C GLY A 504 -16.62 6.78 2.87
N ARG A 505 -15.56 6.03 3.24
CA ARG A 505 -14.59 6.48 4.26
C ARG A 505 -13.90 7.78 3.81
N GLY A 506 -13.73 8.73 4.75
CA GLY A 506 -13.20 10.07 4.43
C GLY A 506 -14.21 11.01 3.76
N THR A 507 -15.46 10.56 3.54
CA THR A 507 -16.54 11.40 3.02
C THR A 507 -17.60 11.62 4.09
N ASP A 508 -17.99 12.86 4.32
CA ASP A 508 -19.03 13.20 5.30
C ASP A 508 -20.42 12.98 4.72
N ILE A 509 -21.31 12.37 5.52
CA ILE A 509 -22.74 12.26 5.22
C ILE A 509 -23.44 13.47 5.84
N MET A 510 -23.90 14.38 5.01
CA MET A 510 -24.63 15.58 5.45
C MET A 510 -26.11 15.29 5.53
N LEU A 511 -26.75 15.64 6.64
CA LEU A 511 -28.21 15.53 6.76
C LEU A 511 -28.87 16.49 5.75
N GLY A 512 -29.93 16.02 5.08
CA GLY A 512 -30.58 16.73 3.99
C GLY A 512 -29.93 16.61 2.61
N GLY A 513 -28.76 15.93 2.53
CA GLY A 513 -27.99 15.73 1.30
C GLY A 513 -26.90 16.77 1.08
N ASN A 514 -26.08 16.56 0.07
CA ASN A 514 -24.93 17.42 -0.26
C ASN A 514 -25.28 18.40 -1.39
N ALA A 515 -25.42 19.66 -1.06
CA ALA A 515 -25.71 20.73 -2.01
C ALA A 515 -24.60 20.94 -3.07
N GLU A 516 -23.34 20.71 -2.69
CA GLU A 516 -22.19 20.84 -3.59
C GLU A 516 -22.24 19.79 -4.71
N TYR A 517 -22.57 18.56 -4.35
CA TYR A 517 -22.74 17.49 -5.32
C TYR A 517 -23.87 17.81 -6.32
N LEU A 518 -25.00 18.30 -5.82
CA LEU A 518 -26.12 18.68 -6.69
C LEU A 518 -25.74 19.81 -7.65
N ALA A 519 -24.99 20.78 -7.18
CA ALA A 519 -24.49 21.89 -8.01
C ALA A 519 -23.51 21.38 -9.09
N LYS A 520 -22.60 20.44 -8.77
CA LYS A 520 -21.71 19.78 -9.74
C LYS A 520 -22.50 19.02 -10.80
N TYR A 521 -23.52 18.29 -10.38
CA TYR A 521 -24.40 17.56 -11.29
C TYR A 521 -25.14 18.50 -12.26
N ASP A 522 -25.58 19.67 -11.78
CA ASP A 522 -26.21 20.67 -12.62
C ASP A 522 -25.24 21.27 -13.65
N LEU A 523 -23.97 21.48 -13.30
CA LEU A 523 -22.94 21.89 -14.26
C LEU A 523 -22.73 20.83 -15.35
N LYS A 524 -22.67 19.56 -14.98
CA LYS A 524 -22.56 18.44 -15.92
C LYS A 524 -23.74 18.39 -16.88
N LYS A 525 -24.95 18.63 -16.35
CA LYS A 525 -26.19 18.71 -17.15
C LYS A 525 -26.21 19.94 -18.06
N ALA A 526 -25.55 21.02 -17.67
CA ALA A 526 -25.35 22.24 -18.48
C ALA A 526 -24.33 22.04 -19.62
N GLY A 527 -23.61 20.90 -19.67
CA GLY A 527 -22.71 20.54 -20.76
C GLY A 527 -21.23 20.82 -20.47
N TYR A 528 -20.86 21.19 -19.25
CA TYR A 528 -19.44 21.29 -18.86
C TYR A 528 -18.84 19.89 -18.70
N ASP A 529 -17.61 19.71 -19.14
CA ASP A 529 -16.90 18.45 -18.96
C ASP A 529 -16.33 18.32 -17.53
N ASP A 530 -15.94 17.10 -17.15
CA ASP A 530 -15.50 16.79 -15.78
C ASP A 530 -14.21 17.57 -15.41
N ALA A 531 -13.36 17.92 -16.39
CA ALA A 531 -12.14 18.72 -16.16
C ALA A 531 -12.48 20.16 -15.80
N VAL A 532 -13.40 20.79 -16.56
CA VAL A 532 -13.87 22.15 -16.25
C VAL A 532 -14.62 22.20 -14.93
N ILE A 533 -15.43 21.18 -14.62
CA ILE A 533 -16.14 21.07 -13.33
C ILE A 533 -15.14 20.96 -12.18
N ALA A 534 -14.10 20.16 -12.33
CA ALA A 534 -13.06 20.03 -11.30
C ALA A 534 -12.35 21.37 -11.04
N GLU A 535 -11.98 22.12 -12.09
CA GLU A 535 -11.35 23.42 -11.97
C GLU A 535 -12.31 24.50 -11.47
N ALA A 536 -13.58 24.49 -11.90
CA ALA A 536 -14.60 25.43 -11.42
C ALA A 536 -14.93 25.26 -9.94
N THR A 537 -14.93 24.03 -9.45
CA THR A 537 -15.16 23.69 -8.03
C THR A 537 -13.87 23.67 -7.22
N GLY A 538 -12.73 23.60 -7.90
CA GLY A 538 -11.40 23.76 -7.32
C GLY A 538 -11.14 25.20 -6.85
N TYR A 539 -10.03 25.34 -6.17
CA TYR A 539 -9.70 26.60 -5.48
C TYR A 539 -8.51 27.34 -6.12
N ALA A 540 -8.00 26.84 -7.25
CA ALA A 540 -6.92 27.49 -7.97
C ALA A 540 -7.40 28.82 -8.59
N GLU A 541 -6.55 29.84 -8.58
CA GLU A 541 -6.81 31.08 -9.33
C GLU A 541 -6.70 30.79 -10.83
N THR A 542 -7.70 31.20 -11.59
CA THR A 542 -7.72 31.01 -13.05
C THR A 542 -8.14 32.29 -13.75
N GLN A 543 -7.62 32.50 -14.95
CA GLN A 543 -8.01 33.57 -15.86
C GLN A 543 -8.85 33.05 -17.05
N ASP A 544 -9.15 31.76 -17.07
CA ASP A 544 -9.97 31.14 -18.12
C ASP A 544 -11.44 31.56 -17.93
N GLU A 545 -12.00 32.16 -18.97
CA GLU A 545 -13.39 32.67 -18.98
C GLU A 545 -14.39 31.53 -18.78
N THR A 546 -14.16 30.35 -19.39
CA THR A 546 -15.04 29.20 -19.30
C THR A 546 -15.10 28.68 -17.84
N ILE A 547 -13.95 28.61 -17.17
CA ILE A 547 -13.86 28.17 -15.78
C ILE A 547 -14.51 29.23 -14.87
N THR A 548 -14.31 30.52 -15.15
CA THR A 548 -14.89 31.61 -14.37
C THR A 548 -16.43 31.64 -14.48
N GLU A 549 -16.98 31.44 -15.67
CA GLU A 549 -18.44 31.29 -15.89
C GLU A 549 -18.98 30.03 -15.19
N ALA A 550 -18.32 28.89 -15.32
CA ALA A 550 -18.70 27.67 -14.63
C ALA A 550 -18.67 27.85 -13.11
N ARG A 551 -17.70 28.60 -12.57
CA ARG A 551 -17.58 28.93 -11.13
C ARG A 551 -18.71 29.82 -10.65
N ALA A 552 -19.10 30.84 -11.42
CA ALA A 552 -20.23 31.68 -11.11
C ALA A 552 -21.55 30.90 -11.13
N LEU A 553 -21.74 30.05 -12.12
CA LEU A 553 -22.91 29.17 -12.21
C LEU A 553 -22.93 28.18 -11.03
N PHE A 554 -21.79 27.59 -10.69
CA PHE A 554 -21.64 26.71 -9.54
C PHE A 554 -22.05 27.38 -8.23
N ALA A 555 -21.53 28.58 -7.98
CA ALA A 555 -21.85 29.35 -6.78
C ALA A 555 -23.36 29.63 -6.67
N LYS A 556 -24.02 29.99 -7.78
CA LYS A 556 -25.46 30.23 -7.84
C LYS A 556 -26.26 28.95 -7.54
N GLN A 557 -25.93 27.83 -8.18
CA GLN A 557 -26.61 26.57 -7.96
C GLN A 557 -26.37 26.06 -6.54
N LEU A 558 -25.16 26.19 -6.03
CA LEU A 558 -24.80 25.80 -4.67
C LEU A 558 -25.64 26.56 -3.63
N ALA A 559 -25.84 27.89 -3.80
CA ALA A 559 -26.68 28.67 -2.91
C ALA A 559 -28.15 28.20 -2.93
N ALA A 560 -28.69 27.93 -4.12
CA ALA A 560 -30.07 27.42 -4.27
C ALA A 560 -30.24 26.03 -3.64
N HIS A 561 -29.29 25.13 -3.87
CA HIS A 561 -29.34 23.79 -3.27
C HIS A 561 -29.15 23.82 -1.75
N LYS A 562 -28.30 24.72 -1.21
CA LYS A 562 -28.11 24.89 0.25
C LYS A 562 -29.42 25.24 0.97
N GLU A 563 -30.26 26.10 0.41
CA GLU A 563 -31.53 26.46 1.01
C GLU A 563 -32.45 25.23 1.13
N VAL A 564 -32.53 24.43 0.07
CA VAL A 564 -33.35 23.20 0.05
C VAL A 564 -32.79 22.15 1.00
N THR A 565 -31.50 21.88 0.92
CA THR A 565 -30.87 20.85 1.76
C THR A 565 -30.86 21.21 3.25
N ASN A 566 -30.74 22.50 3.60
CA ASN A 566 -30.83 22.92 4.99
C ASN A 566 -32.23 22.71 5.57
N THR A 567 -33.28 23.04 4.79
CA THR A 567 -34.69 22.79 5.21
C THR A 567 -34.95 21.28 5.36
N GLU A 568 -34.41 20.48 4.47
CA GLU A 568 -34.52 19.00 4.54
C GLU A 568 -33.74 18.44 5.74
N ALA A 569 -32.56 18.99 6.03
CA ALA A 569 -31.74 18.63 7.19
C ALA A 569 -32.47 18.85 8.52
N GLU A 570 -33.25 19.94 8.66
CA GLU A 570 -34.04 20.17 9.86
C GLU A 570 -35.11 19.08 10.04
N LYS A 571 -35.80 18.68 8.96
CA LYS A 571 -36.78 17.60 9.01
C LYS A 571 -36.12 16.26 9.38
N VAL A 572 -34.94 15.99 8.84
CA VAL A 572 -34.19 14.76 9.16
C VAL A 572 -33.76 14.77 10.64
N ARG A 573 -33.38 15.92 11.21
CA ARG A 573 -33.09 16.04 12.66
C ARG A 573 -34.33 15.78 13.51
N GLU A 574 -35.52 16.25 13.09
CA GLU A 574 -36.78 16.01 13.81
C GLU A 574 -37.18 14.53 13.85
N VAL A 575 -36.89 13.75 12.79
CA VAL A 575 -37.18 12.31 12.74
C VAL A 575 -36.12 11.43 13.37
N GLY A 576 -35.09 12.01 14.01
CA GLY A 576 -34.04 11.29 14.76
C GLY A 576 -32.67 11.22 14.06
N GLY A 577 -32.51 11.90 12.93
CA GLY A 577 -31.24 11.93 12.20
C GLY A 577 -30.96 10.65 11.40
N LEU A 578 -29.69 10.40 11.05
CA LEU A 578 -29.29 9.23 10.27
C LEU A 578 -29.29 7.97 11.15
N PHE A 579 -30.00 6.93 10.69
CA PHE A 579 -29.97 5.61 11.30
C PHE A 579 -28.89 4.74 10.68
N ILE A 580 -27.98 4.19 11.51
CA ILE A 580 -26.96 3.23 11.11
C ILE A 580 -27.45 1.82 11.43
N LEU A 581 -27.58 0.97 10.41
CA LEU A 581 -27.96 -0.41 10.55
C LEU A 581 -26.79 -1.31 10.15
N GLY A 582 -26.18 -2.01 11.12
CA GLY A 582 -25.18 -3.04 10.85
C GLY A 582 -25.84 -4.41 10.66
N THR A 583 -25.52 -5.11 9.58
CA THR A 583 -26.09 -6.46 9.30
C THR A 583 -25.34 -7.58 9.98
N GLU A 584 -24.15 -7.30 10.50
CA GLU A 584 -23.29 -8.21 11.28
C GLU A 584 -22.20 -7.40 12.01
N ARG A 585 -21.49 -8.06 12.94
CA ARG A 585 -20.29 -7.52 13.54
C ARG A 585 -19.10 -7.83 12.64
N HIS A 586 -18.22 -6.83 12.53
CA HIS A 586 -16.96 -7.00 11.83
C HIS A 586 -15.94 -7.72 12.70
N GLU A 587 -14.85 -8.17 12.09
CA GLU A 587 -13.73 -8.79 12.79
C GLU A 587 -13.07 -7.87 13.84
N SER A 588 -13.18 -6.54 13.65
CA SER A 588 -12.65 -5.55 14.59
C SER A 588 -13.74 -4.60 15.08
N ARG A 589 -13.78 -4.38 16.41
CA ARG A 589 -14.67 -3.40 17.06
C ARG A 589 -14.46 -1.98 16.51
N ARG A 590 -13.27 -1.69 16.05
CA ARG A 590 -12.89 -0.42 15.43
C ARG A 590 -13.75 -0.12 14.20
N ILE A 591 -13.92 -1.11 13.33
CA ILE A 591 -14.74 -0.98 12.11
C ILE A 591 -16.22 -0.74 12.47
N ASP A 592 -16.75 -1.44 13.46
CA ASP A 592 -18.10 -1.19 13.97
C ASP A 592 -18.24 0.25 14.48
N ASN A 593 -17.26 0.75 15.21
CA ASN A 593 -17.27 2.13 15.72
C ASN A 593 -17.15 3.17 14.60
N GLN A 594 -16.39 2.89 13.53
CA GLN A 594 -16.33 3.76 12.35
C GLN A 594 -17.68 3.81 11.61
N LEU A 595 -18.38 2.68 11.51
CA LEU A 595 -19.72 2.62 10.93
C LEU A 595 -20.71 3.44 11.77
N ARG A 596 -20.74 3.25 13.10
CA ARG A 596 -21.55 4.07 14.02
C ARG A 596 -21.22 5.55 13.92
N GLY A 597 -19.92 5.89 13.80
CA GLY A 597 -19.42 7.26 13.72
C GLY A 597 -19.85 8.03 12.46
N ARG A 598 -20.54 7.39 11.52
CA ARG A 598 -21.12 8.08 10.35
C ARG A 598 -22.36 8.89 10.72
N SER A 599 -22.98 8.63 11.86
CA SER A 599 -24.15 9.31 12.40
C SER A 599 -23.83 10.04 13.72
N GLY A 600 -24.61 11.03 14.09
CA GLY A 600 -24.47 11.79 15.33
C GLY A 600 -23.24 12.69 15.36
N ARG A 601 -22.96 13.40 14.28
CA ARG A 601 -21.79 14.31 14.12
C ARG A 601 -22.14 15.72 14.55
N GLN A 602 -21.17 16.42 15.18
CA GLN A 602 -21.30 17.84 15.59
C GLN A 602 -22.57 18.16 16.37
N GLY A 603 -23.03 17.22 17.22
CA GLY A 603 -24.23 17.39 18.04
C GLY A 603 -25.55 17.12 17.30
N ASP A 604 -25.53 16.59 16.07
CA ASP A 604 -26.72 16.13 15.38
C ASP A 604 -27.28 14.85 16.05
N PRO A 605 -28.61 14.64 16.04
CA PRO A 605 -29.21 13.37 16.46
C PRO A 605 -28.82 12.25 15.50
N GLY A 606 -28.93 11.03 15.97
CA GLY A 606 -28.66 9.85 15.18
C GLY A 606 -28.92 8.59 15.99
N GLU A 607 -28.99 7.48 15.29
CA GLU A 607 -29.22 6.17 15.92
C GLU A 607 -28.32 5.10 15.30
N SER A 608 -28.01 4.07 16.07
CA SER A 608 -27.32 2.90 15.52
C SER A 608 -27.82 1.60 16.13
N ARG A 609 -27.88 0.53 15.33
CA ARG A 609 -28.21 -0.81 15.79
C ARG A 609 -27.58 -1.87 14.92
N PHE A 610 -27.12 -2.98 15.53
CA PHE A 610 -26.62 -4.15 14.82
C PHE A 610 -27.60 -5.30 14.93
N TYR A 611 -27.80 -5.99 13.80
CA TYR A 611 -28.62 -7.18 13.65
C TYR A 611 -27.70 -8.36 13.34
N LEU A 612 -27.72 -9.37 14.19
CA LEU A 612 -26.76 -10.47 14.16
C LEU A 612 -27.48 -11.80 14.02
N ALA A 613 -26.83 -12.77 13.41
CA ALA A 613 -27.23 -14.17 13.42
C ALA A 613 -26.14 -15.05 14.03
N MET A 614 -26.52 -16.18 14.61
CA MET A 614 -25.55 -17.16 15.08
C MET A 614 -24.73 -17.79 13.94
N THR A 615 -25.23 -17.69 12.72
CA THR A 615 -24.58 -18.14 11.47
C THR A 615 -23.56 -17.14 10.93
N ASP A 616 -23.51 -15.90 11.45
CA ASP A 616 -22.53 -14.90 11.05
C ASP A 616 -21.11 -15.37 11.38
N ASP A 617 -20.14 -15.07 10.51
CA ASP A 617 -18.77 -15.63 10.60
C ASP A 617 -18.08 -15.38 11.95
N VAL A 618 -18.18 -14.19 12.51
CA VAL A 618 -17.59 -13.90 13.83
C VAL A 618 -18.19 -14.77 14.93
N MET A 619 -19.51 -15.04 14.86
CA MET A 619 -20.22 -15.90 15.84
C MET A 619 -19.93 -17.36 15.59
N ARG A 620 -19.94 -17.81 14.33
CA ARG A 620 -19.71 -19.20 13.94
C ARG A 620 -18.29 -19.67 14.22
N LEU A 621 -17.28 -18.84 13.92
CA LEU A 621 -15.86 -19.22 14.02
C LEU A 621 -15.26 -18.96 15.41
N PHE A 622 -15.73 -17.95 16.13
CA PHE A 622 -15.17 -17.49 17.40
C PHE A 622 -16.16 -17.38 18.55
N GLY A 623 -17.45 -17.63 18.30
CA GLY A 623 -18.47 -17.73 19.32
C GLY A 623 -18.24 -18.96 20.22
N SER A 624 -18.57 -18.87 21.51
CA SER A 624 -18.39 -20.02 22.40
C SER A 624 -19.44 -21.08 22.12
N GLU A 625 -19.04 -22.36 22.08
CA GLU A 625 -19.92 -23.52 21.98
C GLU A 625 -21.02 -23.54 23.05
N ARG A 626 -20.74 -22.94 24.24
CA ARG A 626 -21.73 -22.77 25.32
C ARG A 626 -22.94 -21.97 24.89
N ILE A 627 -22.75 -20.95 24.04
CA ILE A 627 -23.85 -20.11 23.56
C ILE A 627 -24.69 -20.91 22.55
N MET A 628 -24.04 -21.64 21.64
CA MET A 628 -24.76 -22.51 20.68
C MET A 628 -25.54 -23.59 21.40
N GLY A 629 -24.94 -24.30 22.35
CA GLY A 629 -25.62 -25.33 23.15
C GLY A 629 -26.79 -24.80 24.00
N MET A 630 -26.66 -23.56 24.53
CA MET A 630 -27.76 -22.93 25.26
C MET A 630 -28.92 -22.56 24.34
N MET A 631 -28.66 -22.13 23.11
CA MET A 631 -29.64 -21.77 22.11
C MET A 631 -30.45 -22.99 21.61
N ASP A 632 -29.75 -24.10 21.35
CA ASP A 632 -30.38 -25.33 20.94
C ASP A 632 -31.29 -25.91 22.04
N SER A 633 -30.95 -25.71 23.30
CA SER A 633 -31.76 -26.13 24.43
C SER A 633 -33.01 -25.29 24.63
N LEU A 634 -33.04 -24.04 24.18
CA LEU A 634 -34.17 -23.12 24.36
C LEU A 634 -35.28 -23.30 23.32
N LYS A 635 -35.12 -24.10 22.27
CA LYS A 635 -36.08 -24.37 21.16
C LYS A 635 -36.82 -23.11 20.65
N MET A 636 -36.07 -22.01 20.45
CA MET A 636 -36.66 -20.73 20.07
C MET A 636 -37.04 -20.72 18.59
N GLU A 637 -38.14 -20.00 18.26
CA GLU A 637 -38.54 -19.74 16.88
C GLU A 637 -37.52 -18.85 16.16
N GLU A 638 -37.38 -19.01 14.84
CA GLU A 638 -36.39 -18.31 14.01
C GLU A 638 -36.54 -16.79 14.05
N ASP A 639 -37.77 -16.29 14.22
CA ASP A 639 -38.08 -14.85 14.20
C ASP A 639 -38.02 -14.19 15.59
N THR A 640 -37.71 -14.95 16.67
CA THR A 640 -37.68 -14.41 18.01
C THR A 640 -36.29 -13.78 18.33
N PRO A 641 -36.23 -12.47 18.59
CA PRO A 641 -34.98 -11.83 18.95
C PRO A 641 -34.55 -12.24 20.36
N LEU A 642 -33.27 -12.51 20.52
CA LEU A 642 -32.63 -12.76 21.81
C LEU A 642 -32.22 -11.45 22.47
N ASP A 643 -32.32 -11.39 23.81
CA ASP A 643 -31.87 -10.24 24.56
C ASP A 643 -30.33 -10.12 24.49
N ALA A 644 -29.88 -9.07 23.82
CA ALA A 644 -28.46 -8.78 23.59
C ALA A 644 -27.66 -8.62 24.89
N LYS A 645 -28.27 -8.25 26.01
CA LYS A 645 -27.55 -8.06 27.29
C LYS A 645 -26.84 -9.32 27.77
N MET A 646 -27.40 -10.50 27.48
CA MET A 646 -26.79 -11.78 27.82
C MET A 646 -25.65 -12.16 26.87
N LEU A 647 -25.72 -11.74 25.62
CA LEU A 647 -24.80 -12.13 24.56
C LEU A 647 -23.70 -11.08 24.27
N SER A 648 -23.91 -9.80 24.65
CA SER A 648 -22.98 -8.71 24.35
C SER A 648 -21.55 -8.98 24.84
N GLY A 649 -21.40 -9.57 26.01
CA GLY A 649 -20.07 -9.94 26.54
C GLY A 649 -19.38 -11.03 25.73
N ALA A 650 -20.14 -11.98 25.20
CA ALA A 650 -19.59 -13.06 24.39
C ALA A 650 -19.22 -12.59 22.99
N ILE A 651 -20.03 -11.72 22.38
CA ILE A 651 -19.75 -11.09 21.09
C ILE A 651 -18.47 -10.26 21.19
N GLU A 652 -18.38 -9.42 22.22
CA GLU A 652 -17.16 -8.62 22.47
C GLU A 652 -15.92 -9.48 22.68
N GLN A 653 -16.06 -10.61 23.39
CA GLN A 653 -14.96 -11.54 23.62
C GLN A 653 -14.56 -12.25 22.30
N ALA A 654 -15.51 -12.62 21.45
CA ALA A 654 -15.23 -13.19 20.14
C ALA A 654 -14.40 -12.20 19.29
N GLN A 655 -14.85 -10.94 19.18
CA GLN A 655 -14.12 -9.91 18.46
C GLN A 655 -12.71 -9.68 19.04
N LYS A 656 -12.55 -9.62 20.37
CA LYS A 656 -11.23 -9.51 21.00
C LYS A 656 -10.31 -10.68 20.66
N THR A 657 -10.83 -11.89 20.54
CA THR A 657 -10.06 -13.07 20.15
C THR A 657 -9.56 -12.93 18.71
N VAL A 658 -10.43 -12.47 17.79
CA VAL A 658 -10.05 -12.20 16.38
C VAL A 658 -9.00 -11.09 16.31
N GLU A 659 -9.23 -9.96 16.99
CA GLU A 659 -8.30 -8.84 17.05
C GLU A 659 -6.91 -9.28 17.56
N SER A 660 -6.88 -10.05 18.66
CA SER A 660 -5.61 -10.59 19.21
C SER A 660 -4.90 -11.53 18.25
N ARG A 661 -5.62 -12.39 17.53
CA ARG A 661 -5.05 -13.29 16.53
C ARG A 661 -4.47 -12.49 15.36
N ASN A 662 -5.22 -11.51 14.85
CA ASN A 662 -4.78 -10.66 13.76
C ASN A 662 -3.53 -9.85 14.17
N PHE A 663 -3.50 -9.32 15.40
CA PHE A 663 -2.32 -8.65 15.95
C PHE A 663 -1.11 -9.59 16.01
N GLN A 664 -1.26 -10.82 16.53
CA GLN A 664 -0.16 -11.79 16.57
C GLN A 664 0.36 -12.13 15.17
N THR A 665 -0.53 -12.26 14.19
CA THR A 665 -0.13 -12.50 12.80
C THR A 665 0.68 -11.33 12.24
N ARG A 666 0.22 -10.08 12.41
CA ARG A 666 0.96 -8.88 11.98
C ARG A 666 2.30 -8.75 12.71
N LYS A 667 2.33 -9.03 14.00
CA LYS A 667 3.56 -9.02 14.80
C LYS A 667 4.56 -10.07 14.31
N SER A 668 4.10 -11.28 14.03
CA SER A 668 4.96 -12.34 13.49
C SER A 668 5.52 -11.93 12.11
N VAL A 669 4.69 -11.38 11.21
CA VAL A 669 5.16 -10.88 9.92
C VAL A 669 6.24 -9.81 10.09
N LEU A 670 6.03 -8.88 11.03
CA LEU A 670 7.01 -7.84 11.33
C LEU A 670 8.31 -8.40 11.90
N GLU A 671 8.26 -9.38 12.80
CA GLU A 671 9.46 -10.00 13.40
C GLU A 671 10.35 -10.64 12.33
N TYR A 672 9.77 -11.25 11.30
CA TYR A 672 10.51 -11.79 10.15
C TYR A 672 11.02 -10.66 9.23
N ASP A 673 10.21 -9.64 8.94
CA ASP A 673 10.62 -8.52 8.11
C ASP A 673 11.66 -7.61 8.78
N ASP A 674 11.71 -7.55 10.11
CA ASP A 674 12.73 -6.79 10.83
C ASP A 674 14.15 -7.33 10.56
N VAL A 675 14.30 -8.64 10.34
CA VAL A 675 15.59 -9.25 9.92
C VAL A 675 15.97 -8.73 8.55
N MET A 676 15.04 -8.82 7.59
CA MET A 676 15.24 -8.28 6.25
C MET A 676 15.48 -6.76 6.25
N ASN A 677 14.79 -6.04 7.15
CA ASN A 677 14.94 -4.60 7.25
C ASN A 677 16.32 -4.16 7.75
N GLN A 678 16.91 -4.90 8.69
CA GLN A 678 18.29 -4.65 9.13
C GLN A 678 19.27 -4.82 7.96
N GLN A 679 19.14 -5.90 7.21
CA GLN A 679 19.96 -6.17 6.02
C GLN A 679 19.74 -5.13 4.92
N ARG A 680 18.47 -4.76 4.67
CA ARG A 680 18.07 -3.70 3.72
C ARG A 680 18.73 -2.36 4.07
N ASN A 681 18.70 -1.96 5.33
CA ASN A 681 19.29 -0.70 5.77
C ASN A 681 20.82 -0.66 5.55
N ILE A 682 21.50 -1.79 5.72
CA ILE A 682 22.95 -1.89 5.42
C ILE A 682 23.16 -1.73 3.91
N ILE A 683 22.48 -2.51 3.09
CA ILE A 683 22.66 -2.49 1.63
C ILE A 683 22.28 -1.13 1.03
N TYR A 684 21.11 -0.58 1.43
CA TYR A 684 20.65 0.70 0.93
C TYR A 684 21.53 1.86 1.43
N GLY A 685 22.06 1.77 2.66
CA GLY A 685 23.02 2.74 3.18
C GLY A 685 24.34 2.77 2.38
N GLU A 686 24.92 1.61 2.08
CA GLU A 686 26.10 1.51 1.23
C GLU A 686 25.80 1.98 -0.21
N ARG A 687 24.66 1.60 -0.74
CA ARG A 687 24.21 2.05 -2.06
C ARG A 687 24.04 3.58 -2.14
N GLN A 688 23.51 4.19 -1.08
CA GLN A 688 23.37 5.66 -0.99
C GLN A 688 24.73 6.38 -1.00
N LYS A 689 25.72 5.87 -0.30
CA LYS A 689 27.08 6.43 -0.33
C LYS A 689 27.66 6.45 -1.75
N VAL A 690 27.48 5.35 -2.49
CA VAL A 690 27.89 5.25 -3.90
C VAL A 690 27.16 6.28 -4.78
N LEU A 691 25.85 6.48 -4.56
CA LEU A 691 25.05 7.48 -5.28
C LEU A 691 25.41 8.92 -4.92
N ASP A 692 25.81 9.16 -3.67
CA ASP A 692 26.24 10.48 -3.20
C ASP A 692 27.61 10.89 -3.74
N GLY A 693 28.32 9.96 -4.41
CA GLY A 693 29.58 10.23 -5.10
C GLY A 693 30.80 10.13 -4.19
N GLU A 694 30.73 9.34 -3.11
CA GLU A 694 31.92 9.02 -2.33
C GLU A 694 32.99 8.37 -3.22
N ASP A 695 34.25 8.66 -2.96
CA ASP A 695 35.37 8.06 -3.70
C ASP A 695 35.49 6.58 -3.32
N LEU A 696 35.22 5.72 -4.29
CA LEU A 696 35.21 4.26 -4.10
C LEU A 696 36.58 3.63 -4.21
N GLN A 697 37.63 4.40 -4.55
CA GLN A 697 38.97 3.86 -4.83
C GLN A 697 39.53 3.05 -3.65
N GLU A 698 39.44 3.60 -2.45
CA GLU A 698 39.94 2.94 -1.23
C GLU A 698 39.11 1.65 -0.93
N GLN A 699 37.82 1.73 -1.08
CA GLN A 699 36.90 0.59 -0.88
C GLN A 699 37.15 -0.54 -1.90
N ILE A 700 37.33 -0.20 -3.18
CA ILE A 700 37.67 -1.18 -4.22
C ILE A 700 39.03 -1.81 -3.98
N GLN A 701 40.02 -1.05 -3.56
CA GLN A 701 41.35 -1.60 -3.20
C GLN A 701 41.23 -2.58 -2.03
N GLY A 702 40.43 -2.25 -1.01
CA GLY A 702 40.13 -3.17 0.08
C GLY A 702 39.42 -4.45 -0.39
N MET A 703 38.45 -4.34 -1.32
CA MET A 703 37.77 -5.51 -1.92
C MET A 703 38.76 -6.40 -2.70
N ILE A 704 39.71 -5.81 -3.44
CA ILE A 704 40.74 -6.57 -4.16
C ILE A 704 41.65 -7.29 -3.15
N GLU A 705 42.06 -6.66 -2.07
CA GLU A 705 42.87 -7.26 -1.02
C GLU A 705 42.15 -8.43 -0.33
N GLU A 706 40.89 -8.25 0.06
CA GLU A 706 40.07 -9.29 0.67
C GLU A 706 39.83 -10.46 -0.30
N PHE A 707 39.52 -10.19 -1.58
CA PHE A 707 39.34 -11.21 -2.61
C PHE A 707 40.60 -12.04 -2.81
N VAL A 708 41.76 -11.39 -2.93
CA VAL A 708 43.03 -12.08 -3.13
C VAL A 708 43.42 -12.90 -1.89
N THR A 709 43.36 -12.28 -0.71
CA THR A 709 43.78 -12.90 0.54
C THR A 709 42.86 -14.08 0.90
N GLY A 710 41.55 -13.90 0.77
CA GLY A 710 40.56 -14.94 1.03
C GLY A 710 40.71 -16.13 0.08
N THR A 711 40.77 -15.86 -1.24
CA THR A 711 40.87 -16.93 -2.24
C THR A 711 42.17 -17.75 -2.09
N VAL A 712 43.30 -17.09 -1.83
CA VAL A 712 44.60 -17.80 -1.59
C VAL A 712 44.54 -18.59 -0.29
N SER A 713 44.00 -18.02 0.79
CA SER A 713 43.84 -18.72 2.07
C SER A 713 42.93 -19.93 1.97
N ASP A 714 41.81 -19.82 1.31
CA ASP A 714 40.85 -20.91 1.11
C ASP A 714 41.42 -22.00 0.20
N GLY A 715 42.09 -21.62 -0.89
CA GLY A 715 42.73 -22.55 -1.83
C GLY A 715 43.88 -23.35 -1.23
N LEU A 716 44.61 -22.78 -0.27
CA LEU A 716 45.73 -23.46 0.45
C LEU A 716 45.29 -24.01 1.83
N GLY A 717 44.01 -23.80 2.26
CA GLY A 717 43.57 -24.17 3.60
C GLY A 717 44.34 -23.48 4.71
N GLY A 718 44.88 -22.29 4.46
CA GLY A 718 45.70 -21.50 5.39
C GLY A 718 47.15 -22.07 5.61
N MET A 719 47.58 -23.05 4.82
CA MET A 719 48.86 -23.74 4.94
C MET A 719 49.89 -23.26 3.88
N VAL A 720 50.98 -23.95 3.82
CA VAL A 720 52.07 -23.73 2.85
C VAL A 720 51.80 -24.53 1.57
N ALA A 721 52.04 -23.96 0.41
CA ALA A 721 51.95 -24.69 -0.85
C ALA A 721 53.10 -25.70 -0.96
N GLU A 722 52.82 -26.98 -0.96
CA GLU A 722 53.84 -28.06 -1.01
C GLU A 722 54.21 -28.46 -2.44
N SER A 723 53.36 -28.10 -3.43
CA SER A 723 53.62 -28.45 -4.83
C SER A 723 53.11 -27.31 -5.77
N GLN A 724 53.74 -27.26 -6.98
CA GLN A 724 53.34 -26.34 -8.03
C GLN A 724 51.84 -26.54 -8.40
N GLN A 725 51.33 -27.78 -8.37
CA GLN A 725 49.95 -28.10 -8.67
C GLN A 725 48.99 -27.49 -7.64
N GLN A 726 49.32 -27.50 -6.34
CA GLN A 726 48.52 -26.86 -5.30
C GLN A 726 48.53 -25.35 -5.47
N LEU A 727 49.64 -24.76 -5.81
CA LEU A 727 49.74 -23.32 -6.09
C LEU A 727 48.87 -22.93 -7.29
N ASP A 728 48.98 -23.67 -8.41
CA ASP A 728 48.20 -23.38 -9.61
C ASP A 728 46.68 -23.59 -9.35
N GLU A 729 46.30 -24.55 -8.54
CA GLU A 729 44.92 -24.79 -8.17
C GLU A 729 44.35 -23.64 -7.28
N ALA A 730 45.15 -23.16 -6.30
CA ALA A 730 44.77 -22.03 -5.46
C ALA A 730 44.65 -20.69 -6.24
N LEU A 731 45.46 -20.53 -7.29
CA LEU A 731 45.50 -19.32 -8.12
C LEU A 731 44.54 -19.36 -9.32
N LYS A 732 43.85 -20.46 -9.54
CA LYS A 732 42.96 -20.67 -10.70
C LYS A 732 41.84 -19.61 -10.80
N ALA A 733 41.35 -19.09 -9.69
CA ALA A 733 40.29 -18.07 -9.65
C ALA A 733 40.74 -16.73 -10.25
N PHE A 734 42.05 -16.48 -10.33
CA PHE A 734 42.61 -15.24 -10.87
C PHE A 734 42.98 -15.35 -12.36
N GLU A 735 42.89 -16.57 -12.92
CA GLU A 735 43.13 -16.81 -14.34
C GLU A 735 42.08 -16.08 -15.20
N GLY A 736 42.55 -15.38 -16.22
CA GLY A 736 41.64 -14.57 -17.06
C GLY A 736 41.22 -13.22 -16.48
N LEU A 737 41.54 -12.92 -15.20
CA LEU A 737 41.37 -11.62 -14.61
C LEU A 737 42.64 -10.76 -14.74
N PHE A 738 43.65 -11.07 -13.98
CA PHE A 738 44.93 -10.31 -13.93
C PHE A 738 46.17 -11.22 -13.81
N LEU A 739 46.02 -12.51 -13.60
CA LEU A 739 47.10 -13.45 -13.41
C LEU A 739 47.00 -14.60 -14.43
N PRO A 740 47.75 -14.60 -15.55
CA PRO A 740 47.83 -15.72 -16.48
C PRO A 740 48.33 -17.02 -15.82
N HIS A 741 47.84 -18.17 -16.27
CA HIS A 741 48.32 -19.47 -15.78
C HIS A 741 49.84 -19.62 -15.86
N GLY A 742 50.49 -20.14 -14.78
CA GLY A 742 51.90 -20.39 -14.73
C GLY A 742 52.77 -19.12 -14.58
N THR A 743 52.22 -17.97 -14.26
CA THR A 743 52.95 -16.71 -14.03
C THR A 743 53.81 -16.78 -12.76
N LEU A 744 53.31 -17.46 -11.73
CA LEU A 744 54.01 -17.62 -10.45
C LEU A 744 54.49 -19.07 -10.30
N LYS A 745 55.75 -19.21 -9.89
CA LYS A 745 56.36 -20.48 -9.62
C LYS A 745 56.65 -20.64 -8.14
N LEU A 746 56.56 -21.88 -7.64
CA LEU A 746 56.84 -22.17 -6.24
C LEU A 746 58.27 -21.73 -5.81
N GLU A 747 59.21 -21.74 -6.75
CA GLU A 747 60.58 -21.31 -6.55
C GLU A 747 60.73 -19.79 -6.28
N ASP A 748 59.69 -19.03 -6.62
CA ASP A 748 59.68 -17.55 -6.43
C ASP A 748 59.43 -17.14 -4.97
N PHE A 749 59.03 -18.10 -4.13
CA PHE A 749 58.60 -17.85 -2.74
C PHE A 749 59.60 -18.48 -1.75
N ARG A 750 59.94 -17.73 -0.68
CA ARG A 750 60.87 -18.20 0.36
C ARG A 750 60.22 -19.23 1.29
N LYS A 751 59.00 -19.02 1.69
CA LYS A 751 58.23 -19.86 2.61
C LYS A 751 57.05 -20.56 1.92
N ALA A 752 56.61 -20.05 0.80
CA ALA A 752 55.41 -20.44 0.07
C ALA A 752 54.13 -20.53 0.97
N ASP A 753 54.11 -19.71 2.03
CA ASP A 753 52.92 -19.60 2.88
C ASP A 753 51.83 -18.76 2.20
N SER A 754 50.59 -18.91 2.65
CA SER A 754 49.40 -18.22 2.07
C SER A 754 49.57 -16.72 2.10
N GLY A 755 50.21 -16.14 3.13
CA GLY A 755 50.43 -14.69 3.25
C GLY A 755 51.45 -14.14 2.24
N GLU A 756 52.60 -14.87 2.01
CA GLU A 756 53.59 -14.47 1.02
C GLU A 756 53.05 -14.52 -0.41
N ILE A 757 52.29 -15.60 -0.71
CA ILE A 757 51.62 -15.76 -2.00
C ILE A 757 50.58 -14.68 -2.23
N ALA A 758 49.67 -14.45 -1.26
CA ALA A 758 48.63 -13.40 -1.33
C ALA A 758 49.26 -12.00 -1.54
N ALA A 759 50.30 -11.66 -0.82
CA ALA A 759 51.00 -10.37 -1.00
C ALA A 759 51.52 -10.19 -2.43
N ARG A 760 52.10 -11.25 -3.03
CA ARG A 760 52.62 -11.16 -4.39
C ARG A 760 51.51 -11.08 -5.44
N VAL A 761 50.43 -11.84 -5.26
CA VAL A 761 49.25 -11.76 -6.12
C VAL A 761 48.58 -10.40 -6.03
N LEU A 762 48.51 -9.81 -4.83
CA LEU A 762 47.95 -8.47 -4.59
C LEU A 762 48.76 -7.40 -5.32
N GLU A 763 50.09 -7.47 -5.29
CA GLU A 763 50.95 -6.53 -6.02
C GLU A 763 50.65 -6.55 -7.53
N ILE A 764 50.48 -7.75 -8.10
CA ILE A 764 50.11 -7.91 -9.53
C ILE A 764 48.73 -7.38 -9.81
N ALA A 765 47.74 -7.68 -8.94
CA ALA A 765 46.40 -7.18 -9.06
C ALA A 765 46.34 -5.65 -9.06
N GLN A 766 46.96 -5.01 -8.06
CA GLN A 766 46.96 -3.55 -7.95
C GLN A 766 47.68 -2.88 -9.15
N LYS A 767 48.77 -3.46 -9.62
CA LYS A 767 49.45 -2.96 -10.81
C LYS A 767 48.59 -3.04 -12.06
N THR A 768 47.92 -4.21 -12.28
CA THR A 768 47.03 -4.40 -13.41
C THR A 768 45.83 -3.45 -13.32
N TYR A 769 45.33 -3.19 -12.11
CA TYR A 769 44.26 -2.23 -11.89
C TYR A 769 44.68 -0.80 -12.27
N ALA A 770 45.86 -0.34 -11.84
CA ALA A 770 46.38 0.96 -12.19
C ALA A 770 46.64 1.12 -13.72
N GLU A 771 47.13 0.06 -14.36
CA GLU A 771 47.29 0.03 -15.84
C GLU A 771 45.94 0.18 -16.56
N ARG A 772 44.86 -0.47 -16.05
CA ARG A 772 43.51 -0.34 -16.61
C ARG A 772 42.97 1.08 -16.40
N GLU A 773 43.13 1.65 -15.20
CA GLU A 773 42.70 3.02 -14.91
C GLU A 773 43.33 4.01 -15.87
N ALA A 774 44.64 3.88 -16.10
CA ALA A 774 45.36 4.70 -17.07
C ALA A 774 44.88 4.50 -18.52
N ALA A 775 44.51 3.28 -18.88
CA ALA A 775 43.99 2.95 -20.22
C ALA A 775 42.60 3.53 -20.50
N PHE A 776 41.73 3.68 -19.50
CA PHE A 776 40.40 4.31 -19.66
C PHE A 776 40.49 5.85 -19.83
N GLY A 777 41.50 6.47 -19.25
CA GLY A 777 41.76 7.91 -19.33
C GLY A 777 40.70 8.78 -18.60
N PRO A 778 40.78 10.10 -18.80
CA PRO A 778 39.87 11.05 -18.14
C PRO A 778 38.50 11.06 -18.78
N GLY A 779 37.45 11.15 -17.96
CA GLY A 779 36.07 11.35 -18.38
C GLY A 779 35.78 12.83 -18.73
N PRO A 780 34.52 13.14 -19.12
CA PRO A 780 34.09 14.47 -19.57
C PRO A 780 34.34 15.59 -18.53
N ASN A 781 34.30 15.26 -17.24
CA ASN A 781 34.48 16.21 -16.14
C ASN A 781 35.90 16.24 -15.56
N GLY A 782 36.87 15.58 -16.22
CA GLY A 782 38.25 15.48 -15.76
C GLY A 782 38.48 14.40 -14.70
N THR A 783 37.49 13.74 -14.17
CA THR A 783 37.60 12.55 -13.31
C THR A 783 37.90 11.30 -14.14
N PRO A 784 38.70 10.31 -13.65
CA PRO A 784 38.95 9.09 -14.37
C PRO A 784 37.64 8.34 -14.71
N LEU A 785 37.51 7.87 -15.95
CA LEU A 785 36.35 7.11 -16.38
C LEU A 785 36.17 5.82 -15.56
N MET A 786 37.24 5.37 -14.92
CA MET A 786 37.28 4.23 -14.03
C MET A 786 36.33 4.43 -12.81
N ARG A 787 36.26 5.66 -12.26
CA ARG A 787 35.38 6.00 -11.11
C ARG A 787 33.90 5.76 -11.46
N GLU A 788 33.51 6.16 -12.67
CA GLU A 788 32.12 5.91 -13.14
C GLU A 788 31.88 4.42 -13.40
N LEU A 789 32.86 3.68 -13.92
CA LEU A 789 32.77 2.24 -14.10
C LEU A 789 32.59 1.52 -12.76
N GLU A 790 33.41 1.87 -11.76
CA GLU A 790 33.30 1.34 -10.38
C GLU A 790 31.91 1.54 -9.81
N ARG A 791 31.39 2.76 -9.92
CA ARG A 791 30.06 3.12 -9.45
C ARG A 791 28.98 2.26 -10.11
N VAL A 792 28.98 2.17 -11.44
CA VAL A 792 27.95 1.43 -12.18
C VAL A 792 28.05 -0.08 -11.95
N VAL A 793 29.29 -0.62 -11.92
CA VAL A 793 29.51 -2.06 -11.67
C VAL A 793 29.04 -2.41 -10.27
N MET A 794 29.44 -1.64 -9.25
CA MET A 794 29.08 -1.89 -7.86
C MET A 794 27.56 -1.86 -7.67
N LEU A 795 26.88 -0.81 -8.17
CA LEU A 795 25.42 -0.72 -8.05
C LEU A 795 24.71 -1.91 -8.70
N ARG A 796 25.14 -2.33 -9.91
CA ARG A 796 24.52 -3.46 -10.60
C ARG A 796 24.74 -4.78 -9.88
N VAL A 797 25.95 -5.02 -9.38
CA VAL A 797 26.26 -6.24 -8.63
C VAL A 797 25.46 -6.30 -7.34
N VAL A 798 25.40 -5.18 -6.60
CA VAL A 798 24.59 -5.08 -5.39
C VAL A 798 23.13 -5.38 -5.70
N ASP A 799 22.56 -4.78 -6.75
CA ASP A 799 21.15 -4.98 -7.11
C ASP A 799 20.86 -6.45 -7.49
N GLU A 800 21.73 -7.09 -8.28
CA GLU A 800 21.57 -8.51 -8.67
C GLU A 800 21.60 -9.44 -7.45
N TYR A 801 22.62 -9.33 -6.60
CA TYR A 801 22.78 -10.19 -5.42
C TYR A 801 21.69 -9.93 -4.36
N TRP A 802 21.28 -8.66 -4.22
CA TRP A 802 20.20 -8.29 -3.29
C TRP A 802 18.85 -8.87 -3.72
N MET A 803 18.51 -8.83 -5.00
CA MET A 803 17.29 -9.46 -5.52
C MET A 803 17.30 -10.99 -5.30
N ASP A 804 18.40 -11.65 -5.59
CA ASP A 804 18.53 -13.09 -5.34
C ASP A 804 18.44 -13.43 -3.84
N HIS A 805 18.99 -12.57 -2.99
CA HIS A 805 18.91 -12.73 -1.54
C HIS A 805 17.48 -12.57 -1.00
N ILE A 806 16.69 -11.61 -1.51
CA ILE A 806 15.28 -11.47 -1.14
C ILE A 806 14.51 -12.76 -1.44
N ASP A 807 14.72 -13.34 -2.60
CA ASP A 807 14.06 -14.59 -2.98
C ASP A 807 14.53 -15.75 -2.09
N ALA A 808 15.84 -15.89 -1.85
CA ALA A 808 16.41 -16.93 -0.97
C ALA A 808 15.90 -16.81 0.48
N MET A 809 15.78 -15.61 1.02
CA MET A 809 15.20 -15.37 2.35
C MET A 809 13.70 -15.68 2.41
N THR A 810 12.99 -15.49 1.29
CA THR A 810 11.57 -15.87 1.19
C THR A 810 11.42 -17.39 1.23
N GLU A 811 12.29 -18.13 0.53
CA GLU A 811 12.32 -19.60 0.57
C GLU A 811 12.72 -20.12 1.97
N LEU A 812 13.72 -19.50 2.60
CA LEU A 812 14.08 -19.82 3.98
C LEU A 812 12.89 -19.67 4.92
N LYS A 813 12.14 -18.57 4.81
CA LYS A 813 10.95 -18.32 5.64
C LYS A 813 9.88 -19.40 5.47
N ARG A 814 9.70 -19.95 4.26
CA ARG A 814 8.72 -21.01 3.99
C ARG A 814 9.10 -22.33 4.71
N GLY A 815 10.39 -22.67 4.75
CA GLY A 815 10.89 -23.91 5.33
C GLY A 815 11.15 -23.85 6.83
N ILE A 816 11.42 -22.68 7.38
CA ILE A 816 11.95 -22.51 8.74
C ILE A 816 11.01 -23.00 9.85
N GLY A 817 9.69 -23.05 9.58
CA GLY A 817 8.69 -23.54 10.54
C GLY A 817 8.96 -24.96 11.02
N LEU A 818 9.59 -25.81 10.18
CA LEU A 818 9.96 -27.18 10.50
C LEU A 818 11.01 -27.27 11.63
N ARG A 819 11.82 -26.22 11.83
CA ARG A 819 12.80 -26.15 12.93
C ARG A 819 12.12 -26.17 14.33
N GLY A 820 10.83 -25.77 14.39
CA GLY A 820 10.03 -25.86 15.63
C GLY A 820 9.94 -27.26 16.23
N TYR A 821 9.95 -28.32 15.39
CA TYR A 821 9.98 -29.71 15.84
C TYR A 821 11.30 -30.08 16.54
N GLY A 822 12.38 -29.35 16.26
CA GLY A 822 13.70 -29.53 16.89
C GLY A 822 13.92 -28.68 18.16
N ALA A 823 12.85 -28.19 18.80
CA ALA A 823 12.86 -27.31 19.98
C ALA A 823 13.58 -25.95 19.80
N THR A 824 13.84 -25.55 18.58
CA THR A 824 14.38 -24.22 18.25
C THR A 824 13.23 -23.30 17.82
N LYS A 825 13.17 -22.08 18.34
CA LYS A 825 12.16 -21.13 17.88
C LYS A 825 12.43 -20.79 16.39
N PRO A 826 11.44 -20.91 15.50
CA PRO A 826 11.63 -20.65 14.08
C PRO A 826 12.24 -19.27 13.76
N ILE A 827 11.87 -18.25 14.52
CA ILE A 827 12.41 -16.89 14.33
C ILE A 827 13.90 -16.79 14.68
N ASP A 828 14.37 -17.53 15.69
CA ASP A 828 15.78 -17.50 16.08
C ASP A 828 16.64 -18.24 15.04
N ALA A 829 16.13 -19.37 14.53
CA ALA A 829 16.75 -20.08 13.41
C ALA A 829 16.79 -19.20 12.13
N TYR A 830 15.69 -18.50 11.82
CA TYR A 830 15.63 -17.58 10.69
C TYR A 830 16.66 -16.44 10.79
N LYS A 831 16.85 -15.88 11.99
CA LYS A 831 17.88 -14.86 12.23
C LYS A 831 19.28 -15.39 11.97
N GLN A 832 19.59 -16.60 12.47
CA GLN A 832 20.92 -17.20 12.34
C GLN A 832 21.22 -17.59 10.89
N GLU A 833 20.35 -18.38 10.27
CA GLU A 833 20.53 -18.83 8.89
C GLU A 833 20.50 -17.64 7.90
N GLY A 834 19.62 -16.65 8.15
CA GLY A 834 19.56 -15.40 7.37
C GLY A 834 20.79 -14.51 7.50
N PHE A 835 21.47 -14.52 8.67
CA PHE A 835 22.73 -13.82 8.85
C PHE A 835 23.87 -14.50 8.05
N ASP A 836 23.96 -15.83 8.11
CA ASP A 836 24.96 -16.60 7.36
C ASP A 836 24.78 -16.39 5.84
N MET A 837 23.54 -16.39 5.36
CA MET A 837 23.21 -16.12 3.96
C MET A 837 23.57 -14.68 3.56
N PHE A 838 23.35 -13.71 4.43
CA PHE A 838 23.69 -12.31 4.19
C PHE A 838 25.22 -12.11 4.11
N GLU A 839 25.98 -12.71 5.00
CA GLU A 839 27.46 -12.67 4.94
C GLU A 839 27.98 -13.30 3.64
N ALA A 840 27.41 -14.45 3.22
CA ALA A 840 27.76 -15.07 1.95
C ALA A 840 27.43 -14.16 0.75
N MET A 841 26.29 -13.49 0.77
CA MET A 841 25.92 -12.51 -0.26
C MET A 841 26.91 -11.33 -0.31
N VAL A 842 27.26 -10.73 0.83
CA VAL A 842 28.20 -9.59 0.89
C VAL A 842 29.57 -10.01 0.35
N ARG A 843 30.04 -11.22 0.68
CA ARG A 843 31.26 -11.78 0.10
C ARG A 843 31.13 -11.92 -1.42
N GLY A 844 30.04 -12.48 -1.90
CA GLY A 844 29.79 -12.63 -3.34
C GLY A 844 29.75 -11.28 -4.08
N ILE A 845 29.16 -10.23 -3.48
CA ILE A 845 29.16 -8.86 -4.05
C ILE A 845 30.60 -8.35 -4.21
N ARG A 846 31.46 -8.50 -3.21
CA ARG A 846 32.85 -8.07 -3.27
C ARG A 846 33.61 -8.80 -4.37
N GLU A 847 33.51 -10.12 -4.40
CA GLU A 847 34.20 -10.95 -5.41
C GLU A 847 33.72 -10.63 -6.83
N GLU A 848 32.43 -10.57 -7.06
CA GLU A 848 31.87 -10.31 -8.40
C GLU A 848 32.15 -8.88 -8.86
N THR A 849 32.14 -7.90 -7.94
CA THR A 849 32.55 -6.51 -8.25
C THR A 849 33.99 -6.49 -8.77
N VAL A 850 34.91 -7.12 -8.05
CA VAL A 850 36.31 -7.21 -8.47
C VAL A 850 36.43 -7.91 -9.84
N ARG A 851 35.78 -9.08 -10.03
CA ARG A 851 35.80 -9.80 -11.31
C ARG A 851 35.32 -8.93 -12.46
N ARG A 852 34.16 -8.24 -12.31
CA ARG A 852 33.63 -7.37 -13.37
C ARG A 852 34.54 -6.19 -13.67
N LEU A 853 35.16 -5.58 -12.66
CA LEU A 853 36.10 -4.48 -12.86
C LEU A 853 37.34 -4.89 -13.68
N TYR A 854 37.79 -6.15 -13.58
CA TYR A 854 38.92 -6.65 -14.42
C TYR A 854 38.47 -7.16 -15.79
N THR A 855 37.21 -7.57 -15.99
CA THR A 855 36.75 -8.21 -17.23
C THR A 855 35.98 -7.28 -18.16
N VAL A 856 35.25 -6.30 -17.65
CA VAL A 856 34.38 -5.41 -18.45
C VAL A 856 35.24 -4.58 -19.44
N ARG A 857 34.82 -4.60 -20.71
CA ARG A 857 35.38 -3.77 -21.76
C ARG A 857 34.41 -2.68 -22.13
N VAL A 858 34.78 -1.41 -21.91
CA VAL A 858 33.94 -0.27 -22.32
C VAL A 858 34.09 -0.12 -23.84
N ARG A 859 33.01 -0.31 -24.58
CA ARG A 859 32.96 0.10 -25.98
C ARG A 859 32.64 1.59 -26.04
N VAL A 860 33.65 2.41 -26.28
CA VAL A 860 33.44 3.81 -26.64
C VAL A 860 32.77 3.80 -28.00
N GLN A 861 31.46 4.08 -28.04
CA GLN A 861 30.80 4.38 -29.30
C GLN A 861 31.43 5.67 -29.82
N GLN A 862 32.26 5.58 -30.85
CA GLN A 862 32.64 6.76 -31.59
C GLN A 862 31.38 7.49 -32.01
N PRO A 863 31.27 8.82 -31.81
CA PRO A 863 30.11 9.56 -32.27
C PRO A 863 29.97 9.29 -33.74
N ILE A 864 28.85 8.70 -34.15
CA ILE A 864 28.50 8.56 -35.56
C ILE A 864 28.34 9.97 -36.06
N GLU A 865 29.38 10.48 -36.77
CA GLU A 865 29.23 11.72 -37.54
C GLU A 865 28.12 11.49 -38.55
N ARG A 866 26.91 11.94 -38.17
CA ARG A 866 25.83 12.08 -39.12
C ARG A 866 26.25 13.15 -40.12
N LYS A 867 26.81 12.74 -41.27
CA LYS A 867 26.98 13.64 -42.41
C LYS A 867 25.56 14.14 -42.75
N ALA A 868 25.30 15.38 -42.36
CA ALA A 868 24.09 16.07 -42.67
C ALA A 868 24.04 16.21 -44.19
N VAL A 869 23.25 15.41 -44.89
CA VAL A 869 22.81 15.67 -46.21
C VAL A 869 21.74 16.76 -46.14
N ALA A 870 22.16 17.97 -45.92
CA ALA A 870 21.32 19.14 -45.99
C ALA A 870 21.00 19.43 -47.45
N LYS A 871 19.79 19.07 -47.91
CA LYS A 871 19.16 19.76 -49.04
C LYS A 871 18.50 21.02 -48.50
N ASN A 872 18.97 22.15 -48.93
CA ASN A 872 18.38 23.46 -48.70
C ASN A 872 16.88 23.45 -49.02
N ALA A 873 16.04 23.64 -48.04
CA ALA A 873 14.69 24.09 -48.23
C ALA A 873 14.52 25.41 -47.48
N ALA A 874 14.16 26.42 -48.21
CA ALA A 874 14.01 27.81 -47.80
C ALA A 874 13.02 27.95 -46.63
N ALA A 875 13.36 28.85 -45.72
CA ALA A 875 12.52 29.29 -44.62
C ALA A 875 11.23 29.97 -45.18
N ASN A 876 10.08 29.49 -44.72
CA ASN A 876 8.84 30.27 -44.65
C ASN A 876 8.35 30.32 -43.23
N VAL A 877 8.26 31.54 -42.69
CA VAL A 877 7.76 31.89 -41.38
C VAL A 877 6.23 31.97 -41.46
N GLY A 878 5.54 31.40 -40.46
CA GLY A 878 4.16 31.74 -40.12
C GLY A 878 3.09 30.74 -40.57
N GLY A 879 2.52 29.98 -39.63
CA GLY A 879 1.32 29.16 -39.82
C GLY A 879 1.10 28.23 -38.65
N GLU A 880 -0.06 28.35 -38.05
CA GLU A 880 -0.56 27.58 -36.92
C GLU A 880 -0.45 26.06 -37.07
N PRO A 881 -0.38 25.25 -36.01
CA PRO A 881 -0.26 23.80 -36.11
C PRO A 881 -1.58 23.13 -36.53
N GLU A 882 -1.60 22.65 -37.78
CA GLU A 882 -2.71 21.81 -38.27
C GLU A 882 -2.79 20.48 -37.52
N LYS A 883 -3.98 20.14 -37.03
CA LYS A 883 -4.35 18.84 -36.48
C LYS A 883 -4.08 17.72 -37.48
N LYS A 884 -3.22 16.77 -37.14
CA LYS A 884 -2.95 15.57 -37.93
C LYS A 884 -4.24 14.76 -38.13
N LYS A 885 -4.68 14.62 -39.38
CA LYS A 885 -5.76 13.71 -39.74
C LYS A 885 -5.31 12.25 -39.55
N PRO A 886 -6.19 11.33 -39.10
CA PRO A 886 -5.85 9.92 -38.95
C PRO A 886 -5.47 9.28 -40.29
N VAL A 887 -4.32 8.59 -40.29
CA VAL A 887 -3.84 7.81 -41.43
C VAL A 887 -4.76 6.61 -41.61
N LYS A 888 -5.51 6.57 -42.73
CA LYS A 888 -6.27 5.38 -43.10
C LYS A 888 -5.29 4.24 -43.43
N LYS A 889 -5.35 3.14 -42.68
CA LYS A 889 -4.66 1.90 -43.08
C LYS A 889 -5.15 1.46 -44.44
N ALA A 890 -4.22 1.10 -45.34
CA ALA A 890 -4.54 0.52 -46.63
C ALA A 890 -5.45 -0.72 -46.44
N PRO A 891 -6.46 -0.92 -47.29
CA PRO A 891 -7.33 -2.08 -47.20
C PRO A 891 -6.52 -3.38 -47.37
N LYS A 892 -6.82 -4.40 -46.53
CA LYS A 892 -6.19 -5.74 -46.65
C LYS A 892 -6.47 -6.28 -48.08
N PRO A 893 -5.47 -6.90 -48.74
CA PRO A 893 -5.68 -7.49 -50.06
C PRO A 893 -6.75 -8.59 -50.00
N GLY A 894 -7.59 -8.66 -51.00
CA GLY A 894 -8.63 -9.66 -51.09
C GLY A 894 -8.03 -11.07 -51.24
N ARG A 895 -8.77 -12.06 -50.82
CA ARG A 895 -8.32 -13.48 -50.73
C ARG A 895 -7.79 -14.03 -52.09
N ASN A 896 -8.26 -13.49 -53.22
CA ASN A 896 -7.87 -13.87 -54.57
C ASN A 896 -6.87 -12.91 -55.26
N ASP A 897 -6.49 -11.82 -54.60
CA ASP A 897 -5.56 -10.84 -55.14
C ASP A 897 -4.11 -11.37 -55.13
N PRO A 898 -3.23 -10.87 -56.00
CA PRO A 898 -1.82 -11.23 -55.98
C PRO A 898 -1.18 -10.90 -54.62
N CYS A 899 -0.44 -11.85 -54.08
CA CYS A 899 0.17 -11.64 -52.77
C CYS A 899 1.18 -10.49 -52.77
N PRO A 900 1.13 -9.56 -51.81
CA PRO A 900 2.04 -8.42 -51.73
C PRO A 900 3.51 -8.81 -51.57
N CYS A 901 3.80 -10.04 -51.10
CA CYS A 901 5.17 -10.54 -50.90
C CYS A 901 5.91 -10.86 -52.22
N GLY A 902 5.20 -10.82 -53.39
CA GLY A 902 5.81 -10.99 -54.68
C GLY A 902 6.17 -12.43 -55.11
N LYS A 903 5.94 -13.46 -54.27
CA LYS A 903 6.28 -14.85 -54.62
C LYS A 903 5.51 -15.35 -55.82
N MET A 904 6.25 -15.99 -56.76
CA MET A 904 5.72 -16.64 -57.96
C MET A 904 5.37 -18.10 -57.70
N LYS A 905 4.47 -18.65 -58.52
CA LYS A 905 4.19 -20.08 -58.51
C LYS A 905 5.41 -20.85 -59.02
N ALA A 906 5.58 -22.12 -58.61
CA ALA A 906 6.76 -22.92 -58.96
C ALA A 906 7.02 -23.08 -60.45
N ASP A 907 5.97 -22.93 -61.28
CA ASP A 907 6.04 -22.96 -62.75
C ASP A 907 6.35 -21.58 -63.40
N GLY A 908 6.52 -20.53 -62.59
CA GLY A 908 6.83 -19.17 -63.02
C GLY A 908 5.68 -18.45 -63.74
N SER A 909 4.48 -19.02 -63.86
CA SER A 909 3.40 -18.54 -64.72
C SER A 909 2.65 -17.31 -64.19
N ARG A 910 2.54 -17.18 -62.83
CA ARG A 910 1.86 -16.05 -62.19
C ARG A 910 2.27 -15.87 -60.71
N ARG A 911 2.02 -14.67 -60.17
CA ARG A 911 2.16 -14.44 -58.70
C ARG A 911 1.13 -15.29 -57.93
N LEU A 912 1.55 -15.85 -56.80
CA LEU A 912 0.66 -16.55 -55.88
C LEU A 912 -0.45 -15.62 -55.39
N LYS A 913 -1.67 -16.11 -55.29
CA LYS A 913 -2.79 -15.38 -54.69
C LYS A 913 -2.56 -15.27 -53.18
N TYR A 914 -3.14 -14.25 -52.53
CA TYR A 914 -2.97 -14.00 -51.10
C TYR A 914 -3.29 -15.26 -50.26
N LYS A 915 -4.40 -15.96 -50.53
CA LYS A 915 -4.79 -17.22 -49.88
C LYS A 915 -3.83 -18.41 -50.16
N GLU A 916 -3.01 -18.35 -51.17
CA GLU A 916 -2.04 -19.40 -51.51
C GLU A 916 -0.65 -19.14 -50.92
N CYS A 917 -0.44 -17.97 -50.30
CA CYS A 917 0.83 -17.50 -49.73
C CYS A 917 0.67 -16.94 -48.30
N CYS A 918 0.73 -15.64 -48.10
CA CYS A 918 0.73 -15.01 -46.78
C CYS A 918 -0.62 -15.13 -46.02
N GLY A 919 -1.74 -15.24 -46.72
CA GLY A 919 -3.08 -15.45 -46.14
C GLY A 919 -3.53 -16.93 -46.10
N ARG A 920 -2.59 -17.89 -46.08
CA ARG A 920 -2.93 -19.32 -46.07
C ARG A 920 -3.51 -19.78 -44.72
N ASN A 921 -3.16 -19.09 -43.64
CA ASN A 921 -3.60 -19.41 -42.28
C ASN A 921 -4.65 -18.43 -41.72
N GLU A 922 -5.10 -17.44 -42.54
CA GLU A 922 -6.29 -16.61 -42.32
C GLU A 922 -7.48 -17.16 -43.13
#